data_88059bd21af00cab56ce8f59fa348c5f
#
_entry.id   88059bd21af00cab56ce8f59fa348c5f
#
_cell.length_a   1.000
_cell.length_b   1.000
_cell.length_c   1.000
_cell.angle_alpha   90.00
_cell.angle_beta   90.00
_cell.angle_gamma   90.00
#
_symmetry.space_group_name_H-M   'P 1'
#
loop_
_entity.id
_entity.type
_entity.pdbx_description
1 polymer ?
#
loop_
_entity_poly.entity_id
_entity_poly.type
_entity_poly.pdbx_seq_one_letter_code
_entity_poly.pdbx_strand_id
1 'polypeptide(L)'
;MHDRLSRRAARLIGRAAPLLSPGRQAVLSLSATLLSAAALAQPAARAYAIPAGSLESVLTRYALESQLMLSYSAADVAGRRSGGLTGSHDAASALRQILAGTGMRASLQPNGGYLLRVAAGADDAQTLPSVTVTGDGAETAWGPVAGFVAKRSATATKTDTPLHETPQSVSVVPRAQVVAQAADSLDQALAYTAGVMPLDGGALRNISTGFTVRGFNITGSAPLYLNGTKLPMNSMSGAMEPYNYERIEVLKGPASILYGQAAPGGIINLVSKRPTAEPLREMEVKYGTWNTRQLAMDFGGPLTEDGNVGYRLTGLARDADTMVRHINNDRQSLSGSLEWQLSGATRLTLLGGWSRTDNPYDVGKPREGTLLPNPNGAISRKVFLGEPGFDRFVVQGGHLGYLLEHKINDDWQVRQNLLGYNHRANSNNLYMMTSSVDAANPARVERLAVSRDDTDKGIALDNQLLGKLRHGRFEHTLLFGVDASRSSLTRDQAVGLNAVPIDVYDPVYGSTPTLDPARRSISRARQVGFYAQDQIKFDGRWIGLFGGRYDRARTEEAPDDGRQDSHAFSPRAGLMYLFDNGLAPYYSFTKSFQPTSGMDFGGTPFKPTTGTQHEIGLKYEPPGVDAAITLALYDITQRNVVTSDLANPGFSVQTGEVRSRGAELEGRASLNHNLDVVAAFTLTNARTTKSTRGDEGARPASVPRSMASLWLDYKLAALPGLSTAAGVRYVGRQESDGVTVPSYTVLDAALRYRLQNWEFALNVKNLTNKRYIAACPYACYYGDERNVMLTARVNW
;
A
#
# COMPACT_ATOMS: atom_id res chain seq x y z
N MET A 1 39.57 21.73 -13.75
CA MET A 1 39.34 20.36 -13.30
C MET A 1 37.89 19.90 -13.54
N HIS A 2 36.95 20.82 -13.67
CA HIS A 2 35.52 20.54 -13.96
C HIS A 2 35.24 20.06 -15.40
N ASP A 3 35.99 20.53 -16.36
CA ASP A 3 35.76 20.30 -17.81
C ASP A 3 36.20 18.90 -18.30
N ARG A 4 37.00 18.16 -17.53
CA ARG A 4 37.43 16.79 -17.88
C ARG A 4 36.51 15.68 -17.40
N LEU A 5 35.65 15.96 -16.41
CA LEU A 5 34.66 14.99 -15.89
C LEU A 5 33.39 14.98 -16.73
N SER A 6 32.95 16.11 -17.25
CA SER A 6 31.79 16.22 -18.14
C SER A 6 31.98 15.50 -19.47
N ARG A 7 33.18 15.56 -20.04
CA ARG A 7 33.53 14.88 -21.32
C ARG A 7 33.72 13.37 -21.19
N ARG A 8 34.02 12.85 -19.99
CA ARG A 8 34.07 11.39 -19.74
C ARG A 8 32.70 10.78 -19.51
N ALA A 9 31.78 11.49 -18.87
CA ALA A 9 30.40 11.03 -18.72
C ALA A 9 29.64 10.97 -20.05
N ALA A 10 29.85 11.97 -20.94
CA ALA A 10 29.25 11.97 -22.27
C ALA A 10 29.79 10.84 -23.18
N ARG A 11 31.07 10.42 -23.01
CA ARG A 11 31.64 9.30 -23.78
C ARG A 11 31.21 7.91 -23.30
N LEU A 12 30.81 7.75 -22.05
CA LEU A 12 30.24 6.50 -21.51
C LEU A 12 28.78 6.30 -21.93
N ILE A 13 28.00 7.37 -22.03
CA ILE A 13 26.63 7.33 -22.51
C ILE A 13 26.55 7.04 -24.01
N GLY A 14 27.48 7.61 -24.83
CA GLY A 14 27.52 7.43 -26.28
C GLY A 14 27.94 6.02 -26.75
N ARG A 15 28.55 5.19 -25.89
CA ARG A 15 28.96 3.82 -26.26
C ARG A 15 27.95 2.74 -25.87
N ALA A 16 26.93 3.06 -25.09
CA ALA A 16 25.87 2.12 -24.70
C ALA A 16 24.62 2.19 -25.60
N ALA A 17 24.57 3.14 -26.52
CA ALA A 17 23.40 3.43 -27.35
C ALA A 17 22.96 2.37 -28.38
N PRO A 18 23.82 1.53 -28.96
CA PRO A 18 23.40 0.61 -30.03
C PRO A 18 22.73 -0.68 -29.55
N LEU A 19 22.62 -0.93 -28.25
CA LEU A 19 22.06 -2.17 -27.70
C LEU A 19 20.66 -2.05 -27.07
N LEU A 20 20.03 -0.86 -27.15
CA LEU A 20 18.73 -0.62 -26.53
C LEU A 20 17.63 -0.47 -27.59
N SER A 21 16.52 -1.19 -27.40
CA SER A 21 15.32 -1.06 -28.24
C SER A 21 14.65 0.33 -28.07
N PRO A 22 13.86 0.82 -29.06
CA PRO A 22 13.28 2.18 -29.01
C PRO A 22 12.48 2.52 -27.72
N GLY A 23 11.87 1.53 -27.07
CA GLY A 23 11.17 1.72 -25.81
C GLY A 23 12.07 1.98 -24.60
N ARG A 24 13.34 1.56 -24.65
CA ARG A 24 14.33 1.81 -23.57
C ARG A 24 14.92 3.21 -23.64
N GLN A 25 15.00 3.80 -24.82
CA GLN A 25 15.51 5.17 -25.01
C GLN A 25 14.49 6.21 -24.49
N ALA A 26 13.20 5.95 -24.66
CA ALA A 26 12.14 6.85 -24.16
C ALA A 26 12.10 6.91 -22.63
N VAL A 27 12.37 5.80 -21.93
CA VAL A 27 12.37 5.75 -20.46
C VAL A 27 13.59 6.48 -19.89
N LEU A 28 14.76 6.35 -20.52
CA LEU A 28 15.97 7.05 -20.09
C LEU A 28 15.90 8.56 -20.35
N SER A 29 15.26 8.98 -21.43
CA SER A 29 15.06 10.42 -21.71
C SER A 29 14.05 11.05 -20.77
N LEU A 30 13.00 10.32 -20.37
CA LEU A 30 12.01 10.81 -19.40
C LEU A 30 12.62 10.98 -18.02
N SER A 31 13.50 10.07 -17.59
CA SER A 31 14.20 10.14 -16.31
C SER A 31 15.19 11.33 -16.24
N ALA A 32 15.85 11.65 -17.35
CA ALA A 32 16.77 12.80 -17.42
C ALA A 32 16.02 14.13 -17.42
N THR A 33 14.84 14.20 -18.05
CA THR A 33 14.02 15.42 -18.10
C THR A 33 13.35 15.73 -16.75
N LEU A 34 12.99 14.71 -15.98
CA LEU A 34 12.42 14.89 -14.63
C LEU A 34 13.46 15.39 -13.63
N LEU A 35 14.72 14.99 -13.75
CA LEU A 35 15.82 15.49 -12.92
C LEU A 35 16.21 16.95 -13.27
N SER A 36 15.98 17.39 -14.49
CA SER A 36 16.30 18.75 -14.93
C SER A 36 15.19 19.75 -14.53
N ALA A 37 13.94 19.33 -14.40
CA ALA A 37 12.82 20.19 -14.02
C ALA A 37 12.83 20.58 -12.52
N ALA A 38 13.50 19.84 -11.67
CA ALA A 38 13.61 20.13 -10.24
C ALA A 38 14.59 21.29 -9.92
N ALA A 39 15.34 21.79 -10.91
CA ALA A 39 16.38 22.82 -10.71
C ALA A 39 15.93 24.28 -10.98
N LEU A 40 14.66 24.56 -11.30
CA LEU A 40 14.24 25.85 -11.82
C LEU A 40 13.03 26.52 -11.16
N ALA A 41 12.79 26.33 -9.87
CA ALA A 41 11.80 27.14 -9.15
C ALA A 41 12.45 27.88 -7.98
N GLN A 42 13.24 28.90 -8.28
CA GLN A 42 13.47 29.97 -7.28
C GLN A 42 12.24 30.86 -7.21
N PRO A 43 11.71 31.20 -6.00
CA PRO A 43 10.63 32.18 -5.86
C PRO A 43 11.05 33.50 -6.45
N ALA A 44 10.26 34.06 -7.36
CA ALA A 44 10.57 35.30 -8.07
C ALA A 44 10.73 36.45 -7.05
N ALA A 45 11.91 37.05 -7.03
CA ALA A 45 12.16 38.23 -6.23
C ALA A 45 11.38 39.44 -6.82
N ARG A 46 10.73 40.18 -5.95
CA ARG A 46 9.94 41.39 -6.30
C ARG A 46 10.57 42.63 -5.68
N ALA A 47 10.53 43.76 -6.41
CA ALA A 47 11.03 45.02 -5.90
C ALA A 47 10.00 45.70 -4.98
N TYR A 48 10.44 46.14 -3.80
CA TYR A 48 9.63 46.82 -2.79
C TYR A 48 10.23 48.18 -2.43
N ALA A 49 9.34 49.11 -2.06
CA ALA A 49 9.72 50.44 -1.56
C ALA A 49 8.77 50.86 -0.42
N ILE A 50 8.81 50.11 0.71
CA ILE A 50 7.97 50.34 1.87
C ILE A 50 8.75 51.12 2.92
N PRO A 51 8.37 52.36 3.26
CA PRO A 51 9.10 53.17 4.22
C PRO A 51 9.00 52.63 5.65
N ALA A 52 9.97 53.00 6.50
CA ALA A 52 9.92 52.67 7.93
C ALA A 52 8.68 53.25 8.61
N GLY A 53 8.07 52.50 9.57
CA GLY A 53 6.85 52.93 10.24
C GLY A 53 6.47 52.04 11.40
N SER A 54 5.20 52.08 11.84
CA SER A 54 4.67 51.10 12.78
C SER A 54 4.70 49.74 12.10
N LEU A 55 4.99 48.67 12.88
CA LEU A 55 5.09 47.32 12.32
C LEU A 55 3.78 46.92 11.62
N GLU A 56 2.63 47.29 12.18
CA GLU A 56 1.32 47.03 11.60
C GLU A 56 1.15 47.69 10.22
N SER A 57 1.55 48.99 10.08
CA SER A 57 1.42 49.69 8.82
C SER A 57 2.34 49.12 7.73
N VAL A 58 3.58 48.72 8.10
CA VAL A 58 4.53 48.11 7.19
C VAL A 58 4.08 46.70 6.74
N LEU A 59 3.56 45.87 7.66
CA LEU A 59 3.02 44.55 7.36
C LEU A 59 1.78 44.63 6.47
N THR A 60 0.86 45.55 6.75
CA THR A 60 -0.34 45.76 5.94
C THR A 60 0.04 46.16 4.50
N ARG A 61 0.98 47.09 4.36
CA ARG A 61 1.44 47.55 3.04
C ARG A 61 2.19 46.43 2.30
N TYR A 62 3.03 45.68 2.99
CA TYR A 62 3.71 44.54 2.43
C TYR A 62 2.72 43.44 1.98
N ALA A 63 1.71 43.11 2.77
CA ALA A 63 0.66 42.15 2.41
C ALA A 63 -0.10 42.55 1.14
N LEU A 64 -0.44 43.84 1.01
CA LEU A 64 -1.10 44.36 -0.17
C LEU A 64 -0.21 44.34 -1.43
N GLU A 65 1.06 44.75 -1.29
CA GLU A 65 1.99 44.74 -2.42
C GLU A 65 2.44 43.34 -2.83
N SER A 66 2.62 42.40 -1.88
CA SER A 66 3.07 41.01 -2.13
C SER A 66 1.93 40.06 -2.49
N GLN A 67 0.67 40.41 -2.15
CA GLN A 67 -0.51 39.55 -2.24
C GLN A 67 -0.41 38.29 -1.35
N LEU A 68 0.38 38.35 -0.27
CA LEU A 68 0.54 37.29 0.68
C LEU A 68 -0.42 37.42 1.86
N MET A 69 -0.97 36.32 2.32
CA MET A 69 -1.72 36.27 3.57
C MET A 69 -0.77 36.28 4.76
N LEU A 70 -0.91 37.33 5.62
CA LEU A 70 -0.20 37.42 6.88
C LEU A 70 -1.22 37.28 8.03
N SER A 71 -0.93 36.43 8.98
CA SER A 71 -1.74 36.23 10.18
C SER A 71 -0.91 36.59 11.41
N TYR A 72 -1.41 37.52 12.22
CA TYR A 72 -0.78 37.94 13.48
C TYR A 72 -1.83 38.46 14.47
N SER A 73 -1.51 38.45 15.76
CA SER A 73 -2.33 39.10 16.76
C SER A 73 -2.08 40.61 16.77
N ALA A 74 -3.12 41.44 16.81
CA ALA A 74 -2.98 42.90 16.91
C ALA A 74 -2.19 43.31 18.16
N ALA A 75 -2.30 42.55 19.25
CA ALA A 75 -1.54 42.78 20.47
C ALA A 75 -0.02 42.53 20.27
N ASP A 76 0.37 41.60 19.40
CA ASP A 76 1.78 41.27 19.17
C ASP A 76 2.52 42.32 18.34
N VAL A 77 1.82 43.07 17.50
CA VAL A 77 2.40 44.13 16.64
C VAL A 77 2.27 45.52 17.25
N ALA A 78 1.38 45.69 18.23
CA ALA A 78 1.14 47.00 18.88
C ALA A 78 2.43 47.58 19.50
N GLY A 79 2.71 48.85 19.21
CA GLY A 79 3.86 49.59 19.75
C GLY A 79 5.22 49.20 19.13
N ARG A 80 5.28 48.24 18.21
CA ARG A 80 6.52 47.87 17.51
C ARG A 80 6.73 48.69 16.25
N ARG A 81 8.01 48.91 15.90
CA ARG A 81 8.40 49.67 14.70
C ARG A 81 9.25 48.78 13.79
N SER A 82 9.05 48.94 12.48
CA SER A 82 9.85 48.28 11.44
C SER A 82 10.69 49.31 10.67
N GLY A 83 11.88 48.93 10.26
CA GLY A 83 12.75 49.68 9.38
C GLY A 83 12.27 49.84 7.94
N GLY A 84 11.12 49.22 7.59
CA GLY A 84 10.60 49.18 6.24
C GLY A 84 11.25 48.11 5.36
N LEU A 85 11.02 48.17 4.05
CA LEU A 85 11.56 47.22 3.07
C LEU A 85 11.89 47.94 1.76
N THR A 86 13.17 47.89 1.33
CA THR A 86 13.61 48.48 0.05
C THR A 86 14.48 47.46 -0.69
N GLY A 87 14.29 47.37 -2.01
CA GLY A 87 15.07 46.46 -2.85
C GLY A 87 14.29 45.24 -3.36
N SER A 88 14.98 44.35 -4.05
CA SER A 88 14.38 43.13 -4.62
C SER A 88 14.52 41.97 -3.64
N HIS A 89 13.40 41.41 -3.18
CA HIS A 89 13.35 40.39 -2.18
C HIS A 89 12.33 39.30 -2.54
N ASP A 90 12.64 38.04 -2.21
CA ASP A 90 11.65 36.99 -2.11
C ASP A 90 10.82 37.14 -0.80
N ALA A 91 9.70 36.41 -0.70
CA ALA A 91 8.78 36.54 0.41
C ALA A 91 9.40 36.27 1.80
N ALA A 92 10.30 35.31 1.90
CA ALA A 92 10.93 34.93 3.16
C ALA A 92 12.01 35.97 3.57
N SER A 93 12.79 36.47 2.64
CA SER A 93 13.79 37.51 2.88
C SER A 93 13.17 38.87 3.18
N ALA A 94 12.07 39.22 2.49
CA ALA A 94 11.28 40.42 2.76
C ALA A 94 10.75 40.44 4.21
N LEU A 95 10.11 39.36 4.66
CA LEU A 95 9.59 39.26 6.03
C LEU A 95 10.70 39.27 7.08
N ARG A 96 11.83 38.63 6.83
CA ARG A 96 12.99 38.72 7.74
C ARG A 96 13.47 40.16 7.92
N GLN A 97 13.52 40.94 6.85
CA GLN A 97 13.95 42.33 6.91
C GLN A 97 12.90 43.22 7.59
N ILE A 98 11.62 43.07 7.30
CA ILE A 98 10.52 43.81 7.95
C ILE A 98 10.50 43.55 9.47
N LEU A 99 10.74 42.31 9.85
CA LEU A 99 10.69 41.85 11.27
C LEU A 99 12.01 42.04 12.02
N ALA A 100 13.08 42.44 11.35
CA ALA A 100 14.39 42.67 11.98
C ALA A 100 14.28 43.72 13.09
N GLY A 101 14.77 43.38 14.31
CA GLY A 101 14.70 44.28 15.49
C GLY A 101 13.32 44.40 16.16
N THR A 102 12.29 43.72 15.63
CA THR A 102 10.93 43.79 16.20
C THR A 102 10.67 42.72 17.26
N GLY A 103 11.56 41.73 17.43
CA GLY A 103 11.34 40.58 18.31
C GLY A 103 10.28 39.59 17.79
N MET A 104 9.92 39.64 16.52
CA MET A 104 8.97 38.73 15.91
C MET A 104 9.62 37.83 14.86
N ARG A 105 9.02 36.67 14.62
CA ARG A 105 9.42 35.72 13.58
C ARG A 105 8.22 35.35 12.71
N ALA A 106 8.48 35.12 11.41
CA ALA A 106 7.51 34.60 10.46
C ALA A 106 7.72 33.11 10.23
N SER A 107 6.64 32.34 10.21
CA SER A 107 6.62 30.93 9.83
C SER A 107 5.66 30.73 8.66
N LEU A 108 6.12 30.08 7.60
CA LEU A 108 5.31 29.73 6.44
C LEU A 108 4.26 28.68 6.85
N GLN A 109 3.01 28.92 6.46
CA GLN A 109 1.89 28.02 6.73
C GLN A 109 1.59 27.14 5.50
N PRO A 110 0.95 25.98 5.66
CA PRO A 110 0.61 25.07 4.57
C PRO A 110 -0.30 25.70 3.49
N ASN A 111 -1.04 26.77 3.84
CA ASN A 111 -1.88 27.54 2.91
C ASN A 111 -1.12 28.59 2.10
N GLY A 112 0.21 28.65 2.19
CA GLY A 112 1.06 29.62 1.50
C GLY A 112 1.13 31.00 2.16
N GLY A 113 0.40 31.24 3.26
CA GLY A 113 0.49 32.43 4.07
C GLY A 113 1.60 32.37 5.13
N TYR A 114 1.84 33.47 5.83
CA TYR A 114 2.80 33.54 6.94
C TYR A 114 2.10 33.85 8.26
N LEU A 115 2.45 33.09 9.31
CA LEU A 115 2.06 33.36 10.68
C LEU A 115 3.22 34.07 11.40
N LEU A 116 2.93 35.24 11.99
CA LEU A 116 3.91 36.04 12.72
C LEU A 116 3.66 35.89 14.22
N ARG A 117 4.72 35.61 14.97
CA ARG A 117 4.67 35.45 16.44
C ARG A 117 5.86 36.16 17.08
N VAL A 118 5.73 36.54 18.34
CA VAL A 118 6.83 37.10 19.16
C VAL A 118 7.88 36.02 19.36
N ALA A 119 9.15 36.34 19.11
CA ALA A 119 10.25 35.41 19.38
C ALA A 119 10.45 35.33 20.89
N ALA A 120 10.41 34.14 21.49
CA ALA A 120 10.77 33.95 22.90
C ALA A 120 12.23 34.39 23.11
N GLY A 121 12.48 35.18 24.18
CA GLY A 121 13.79 35.75 24.48
C GLY A 121 14.86 34.70 24.74
N ALA A 122 16.09 35.01 24.45
CA ALA A 122 17.26 34.11 24.49
C ALA A 122 17.83 33.84 25.91
N ASP A 123 17.13 34.13 26.98
CA ASP A 123 17.68 34.07 28.36
C ASP A 123 16.96 33.10 29.30
N ASP A 124 16.17 32.17 28.80
CA ASP A 124 15.69 31.02 29.58
C ASP A 124 15.99 29.72 28.85
N ALA A 125 17.26 29.30 28.87
CA ALA A 125 17.67 27.96 28.48
C ALA A 125 17.38 26.95 29.60
N GLN A 126 16.17 26.91 30.13
CA GLN A 126 15.62 25.66 30.63
C GLN A 126 15.07 24.91 29.43
N THR A 127 15.82 23.90 29.00
CA THR A 127 15.36 22.87 28.08
C THR A 127 14.11 22.22 28.69
N LEU A 128 12.96 22.80 28.35
CA LEU A 128 11.70 22.07 28.45
C LEU A 128 11.83 20.84 27.59
N PRO A 129 11.47 19.63 28.09
CA PRO A 129 11.37 18.46 27.25
C PRO A 129 10.52 18.85 26.07
N SER A 130 10.95 18.45 24.86
CA SER A 130 10.13 18.70 23.67
C SER A 130 8.82 17.96 23.87
N VAL A 131 7.85 18.67 24.44
CA VAL A 131 6.46 18.28 24.34
C VAL A 131 6.21 18.28 22.84
N THR A 132 6.06 17.10 22.27
CA THR A 132 5.43 16.96 20.99
C THR A 132 4.00 17.39 21.24
N VAL A 133 3.76 18.70 21.16
CA VAL A 133 2.41 19.23 21.05
C VAL A 133 1.94 18.71 19.71
N THR A 134 1.18 17.64 19.72
CA THR A 134 0.27 17.31 18.65
C THR A 134 -0.78 18.43 18.65
N GLY A 135 -0.40 19.57 18.07
CA GLY A 135 -1.36 20.60 17.71
C GLY A 135 -2.33 19.96 16.73
N ASP A 136 -3.60 20.18 16.92
CA ASP A 136 -4.66 19.78 16.00
C ASP A 136 -4.23 20.13 14.57
N GLY A 137 -3.88 19.10 13.76
CA GLY A 137 -3.43 19.24 12.39
C GLY A 137 -2.10 18.58 12.00
N ALA A 138 -1.26 18.10 12.92
CA ALA A 138 -0.04 17.38 12.57
C ALA A 138 -0.36 15.96 12.08
N GLU A 139 0.19 15.56 10.92
CA GLU A 139 0.05 14.18 10.42
C GLU A 139 0.59 13.18 11.44
N THR A 140 -0.18 12.12 11.71
CA THR A 140 0.23 10.97 12.51
C THR A 140 0.30 9.72 11.64
N ALA A 141 1.00 8.69 12.11
CA ALA A 141 1.10 7.41 11.41
C ALA A 141 -0.26 6.70 11.23
N TRP A 142 -1.31 7.13 11.90
CA TRP A 142 -2.64 6.51 11.86
C TRP A 142 -3.73 7.47 11.38
N GLY A 143 -3.42 8.75 11.27
CA GLY A 143 -4.36 9.80 10.88
C GLY A 143 -4.47 9.96 9.37
N PRO A 144 -5.31 10.90 8.93
CA PRO A 144 -5.41 11.28 7.53
C PRO A 144 -4.12 11.90 7.03
N VAL A 145 -3.90 11.78 5.72
CA VAL A 145 -2.82 12.43 4.99
C VAL A 145 -3.42 13.55 4.15
N ALA A 146 -2.89 14.75 4.29
CA ALA A 146 -3.26 15.87 3.41
C ALA A 146 -2.62 15.65 2.03
N GLY A 147 -3.45 15.47 0.99
CA GLY A 147 -2.95 15.22 -0.37
C GLY A 147 -2.38 13.82 -0.59
N PHE A 148 -1.31 13.72 -1.39
CA PHE A 148 -0.75 12.45 -1.85
C PHE A 148 0.54 12.07 -1.12
N VAL A 149 1.16 12.98 -0.36
CA VAL A 149 2.48 12.79 0.24
C VAL A 149 2.34 12.50 1.74
N ALA A 150 2.47 11.25 2.11
CA ALA A 150 2.53 10.84 3.51
C ALA A 150 3.93 11.08 4.08
N LYS A 151 4.01 11.61 5.29
CA LYS A 151 5.27 11.89 6.00
C LYS A 151 5.58 10.87 7.10
N ARG A 152 4.58 10.16 7.61
CA ARG A 152 4.69 9.30 8.77
C ARG A 152 4.04 7.95 8.54
N SER A 153 4.60 6.89 9.17
CA SER A 153 4.02 5.55 9.19
C SER A 153 4.46 4.81 10.45
N ALA A 154 3.60 3.94 10.96
CA ALA A 154 3.93 3.01 12.03
C ALA A 154 4.25 1.59 11.51
N THR A 155 4.02 1.31 10.23
CA THR A 155 4.11 -0.06 9.69
C THR A 155 5.53 -0.63 9.74
N ALA A 156 6.56 0.19 9.60
CA ALA A 156 7.95 -0.31 9.66
C ALA A 156 8.53 -0.36 11.07
N THR A 157 7.94 0.32 12.07
CA THR A 157 8.54 0.48 13.39
C THR A 157 7.59 0.18 14.54
N LYS A 158 6.28 0.05 14.29
CA LYS A 158 5.19 0.06 15.28
C LYS A 158 5.18 1.32 16.16
N THR A 159 5.91 2.35 15.76
CA THR A 159 5.95 3.66 16.42
C THR A 159 5.56 4.74 15.42
N ASP A 160 5.05 5.86 15.87
CA ASP A 160 4.79 7.01 15.00
C ASP A 160 6.11 7.63 14.55
N THR A 161 6.60 7.18 13.39
CA THR A 161 7.95 7.52 12.89
C THR A 161 7.85 8.23 11.54
N PRO A 162 8.63 9.32 11.34
CA PRO A 162 8.76 9.91 10.01
C PRO A 162 9.26 8.88 8.99
N LEU A 163 8.65 8.85 7.82
CA LEU A 163 9.07 7.95 6.72
C LEU A 163 10.52 8.23 6.32
N HIS A 164 10.92 9.50 6.37
CA HIS A 164 12.28 9.95 6.09
C HIS A 164 13.32 9.42 7.11
N GLU A 165 12.89 9.09 8.34
CA GLU A 165 13.75 8.55 9.41
C GLU A 165 13.66 7.01 9.52
N THR A 166 13.02 6.35 8.58
CA THR A 166 12.80 4.90 8.60
C THR A 166 13.76 4.21 7.62
N PRO A 167 14.77 3.44 8.07
CA PRO A 167 15.73 2.78 7.18
C PRO A 167 15.16 1.49 6.55
N GLN A 168 14.03 1.60 5.88
CA GLN A 168 13.37 0.54 5.12
C GLN A 168 12.36 1.14 4.15
N SER A 169 12.11 0.46 3.04
CA SER A 169 11.12 0.89 2.05
C SER A 169 9.70 0.67 2.55
N VAL A 170 8.93 1.74 2.63
CA VAL A 170 7.49 1.75 2.92
C VAL A 170 6.79 2.59 1.87
N SER A 171 5.76 2.05 1.26
CA SER A 171 4.85 2.80 0.39
C SER A 171 3.57 3.09 1.14
N VAL A 172 3.10 4.32 1.09
CA VAL A 172 1.82 4.73 1.67
C VAL A 172 0.92 5.24 0.56
N VAL A 173 -0.24 4.62 0.39
CA VAL A 173 -1.30 5.07 -0.51
C VAL A 173 -2.38 5.73 0.34
N PRO A 174 -2.46 7.06 0.38
CA PRO A 174 -3.45 7.77 1.19
C PRO A 174 -4.83 7.75 0.53
N ARG A 175 -5.86 8.01 1.31
CA ARG A 175 -7.24 8.10 0.84
C ARG A 175 -7.40 9.06 -0.34
N ALA A 176 -6.72 10.20 -0.33
CA ALA A 176 -6.78 11.16 -1.43
C ALA A 176 -6.39 10.54 -2.78
N GLN A 177 -5.34 9.69 -2.81
CA GLN A 177 -4.93 8.97 -4.01
C GLN A 177 -5.98 7.92 -4.43
N VAL A 178 -6.52 7.14 -3.48
CA VAL A 178 -7.59 6.14 -3.73
C VAL A 178 -8.81 6.80 -4.38
N VAL A 179 -9.21 7.95 -3.86
CA VAL A 179 -10.33 8.75 -4.37
C VAL A 179 -10.04 9.31 -5.76
N ALA A 180 -8.87 9.93 -5.96
CA ALA A 180 -8.49 10.55 -7.24
C ALA A 180 -8.44 9.53 -8.38
N GLN A 181 -7.99 8.31 -8.08
CA GLN A 181 -7.89 7.21 -9.04
C GLN A 181 -9.19 6.37 -9.13
N ALA A 182 -10.22 6.71 -8.34
CA ALA A 182 -11.47 5.94 -8.20
C ALA A 182 -11.20 4.43 -8.01
N ALA A 183 -10.25 4.08 -7.11
CA ALA A 183 -9.87 2.70 -6.88
C ALA A 183 -10.96 1.95 -6.10
N ASP A 184 -11.48 0.86 -6.65
CA ASP A 184 -12.57 0.05 -6.11
C ASP A 184 -12.08 -1.29 -5.54
N SER A 185 -10.78 -1.56 -5.62
CA SER A 185 -10.12 -2.74 -5.05
C SER A 185 -8.71 -2.39 -4.58
N LEU A 186 -8.10 -3.25 -3.74
CA LEU A 186 -6.70 -3.09 -3.34
C LEU A 186 -5.76 -3.15 -4.54
N ASP A 187 -6.06 -3.99 -5.54
CA ASP A 187 -5.29 -4.10 -6.78
C ASP A 187 -5.20 -2.77 -7.51
N GLN A 188 -6.33 -2.06 -7.61
CA GLN A 188 -6.39 -0.75 -8.25
C GLN A 188 -5.72 0.32 -7.38
N ALA A 189 -5.91 0.29 -6.06
CA ALA A 189 -5.29 1.24 -5.14
C ALA A 189 -3.75 1.14 -5.15
N LEU A 190 -3.21 -0.08 -5.31
CA LEU A 190 -1.78 -0.35 -5.33
C LEU A 190 -1.16 -0.32 -6.75
N ALA A 191 -1.95 -0.08 -7.79
CA ALA A 191 -1.50 -0.14 -9.20
C ALA A 191 -0.41 0.88 -9.57
N TYR A 192 -0.23 1.93 -8.78
CA TYR A 192 0.80 2.96 -8.93
C TYR A 192 1.89 2.87 -7.85
N THR A 193 2.06 1.69 -7.23
CA THR A 193 3.04 1.43 -6.17
C THR A 193 4.20 0.59 -6.71
N ALA A 194 5.43 1.00 -6.44
CA ALA A 194 6.60 0.26 -6.91
C ALA A 194 6.71 -1.13 -6.26
N GLY A 195 7.11 -2.13 -7.03
CA GLY A 195 7.40 -3.49 -6.56
C GLY A 195 6.17 -4.35 -6.24
N VAL A 196 4.96 -3.85 -6.43
CA VAL A 196 3.70 -4.55 -6.12
C VAL A 196 2.96 -4.91 -7.40
N MET A 197 2.58 -6.17 -7.54
CA MET A 197 1.82 -6.69 -8.68
C MET A 197 0.69 -7.59 -8.20
N PRO A 198 -0.56 -7.41 -8.65
CA PRO A 198 -1.63 -8.38 -8.43
C PRO A 198 -1.27 -9.75 -9.00
N LEU A 199 -1.49 -10.82 -8.24
CA LEU A 199 -1.09 -12.17 -8.63
C LEU A 199 -1.93 -12.70 -9.80
N ASP A 200 -3.22 -12.40 -9.80
CA ASP A 200 -4.22 -13.03 -10.65
C ASP A 200 -4.87 -12.08 -11.65
N GLY A 201 -4.19 -10.98 -12.00
CA GLY A 201 -4.61 -10.15 -13.10
C GLY A 201 -5.61 -9.04 -12.79
N GLY A 202 -5.85 -8.73 -11.51
CA GLY A 202 -6.60 -7.52 -11.13
C GLY A 202 -8.07 -7.72 -10.79
N ALA A 203 -8.86 -6.68 -10.96
CA ALA A 203 -10.21 -6.51 -10.41
C ALA A 203 -11.24 -7.61 -10.73
N LEU A 204 -11.03 -8.40 -11.76
CA LEU A 204 -11.92 -9.50 -12.14
C LEU A 204 -11.87 -10.67 -11.15
N ARG A 205 -10.85 -10.74 -10.32
CA ARG A 205 -10.67 -11.77 -9.31
C ARG A 205 -10.95 -11.27 -7.90
N ASN A 206 -12.09 -10.70 -7.68
CA ASN A 206 -12.52 -10.06 -6.43
C ASN A 206 -12.65 -11.01 -5.20
N ILE A 207 -12.09 -12.20 -5.25
CA ILE A 207 -12.22 -13.21 -4.19
C ILE A 207 -11.01 -13.28 -3.26
N SER A 208 -9.84 -12.89 -3.74
CA SER A 208 -8.64 -12.89 -2.91
C SER A 208 -7.80 -11.66 -3.17
N THR A 209 -7.10 -11.22 -2.16
CA THR A 209 -6.12 -10.15 -2.23
C THR A 209 -4.73 -10.76 -2.41
N GLY A 210 -4.50 -11.35 -3.58
CA GLY A 210 -3.22 -11.94 -3.93
C GLY A 210 -2.27 -10.95 -4.57
N PHE A 211 -1.07 -10.79 -3.99
CA PHE A 211 -0.03 -9.93 -4.53
C PHE A 211 1.32 -10.63 -4.60
N THR A 212 2.13 -10.23 -5.56
CA THR A 212 3.57 -10.39 -5.49
C THR A 212 4.20 -9.08 -5.08
N VAL A 213 5.14 -9.14 -4.14
CA VAL A 213 5.96 -7.99 -3.74
C VAL A 213 7.42 -8.38 -3.91
N ARG A 214 8.17 -7.59 -4.68
CA ARG A 214 9.58 -7.88 -5.00
C ARG A 214 9.80 -9.28 -5.60
N GLY A 215 8.80 -9.81 -6.31
CA GLY A 215 8.85 -11.12 -6.95
C GLY A 215 8.48 -12.31 -6.07
N PHE A 216 8.07 -12.09 -4.82
CA PHE A 216 7.57 -13.14 -3.94
C PHE A 216 6.05 -13.04 -3.79
N ASN A 217 5.40 -14.19 -3.92
CA ASN A 217 3.97 -14.30 -3.62
C ASN A 217 3.74 -14.15 -2.11
N ILE A 218 2.90 -13.18 -1.73
CA ILE A 218 2.56 -12.92 -0.33
C ILE A 218 1.17 -13.42 0.05
N THR A 219 0.40 -14.01 -0.87
CA THR A 219 -1.00 -14.40 -0.67
C THR A 219 -1.20 -15.50 0.38
N GLY A 220 -0.44 -16.58 0.28
CA GLY A 220 -0.63 -17.79 1.12
C GLY A 220 -0.22 -17.62 2.60
N SER A 221 0.34 -16.47 2.97
CA SER A 221 0.91 -16.23 4.31
C SER A 221 0.07 -15.27 5.14
N ALA A 222 -1.18 -15.00 4.74
CA ALA A 222 -2.00 -13.94 5.30
C ALA A 222 -1.24 -12.59 5.33
N PRO A 223 -1.06 -11.95 4.17
CA PRO A 223 -0.22 -10.76 4.04
C PRO A 223 -0.88 -9.48 4.54
N LEU A 224 -2.17 -9.58 4.91
CA LEU A 224 -2.97 -8.43 5.29
C LEU A 224 -2.94 -8.22 6.80
N TYR A 225 -2.73 -6.98 7.16
CA TYR A 225 -2.79 -6.49 8.53
C TYR A 225 -3.80 -5.37 8.63
N LEU A 226 -4.46 -5.27 9.76
CA LEU A 226 -5.35 -4.18 10.10
C LEU A 226 -4.81 -3.47 11.33
N ASN A 227 -4.46 -2.19 11.18
CA ASN A 227 -3.85 -1.38 12.25
C ASN A 227 -2.62 -2.05 12.90
N GLY A 228 -1.81 -2.73 12.09
CA GLY A 228 -0.61 -3.42 12.53
C GLY A 228 -0.86 -4.80 13.17
N THR A 229 -2.10 -5.27 13.24
CA THR A 229 -2.46 -6.60 13.75
C THR A 229 -2.78 -7.52 12.60
N LYS A 230 -2.28 -8.76 12.64
CA LYS A 230 -2.46 -9.74 11.57
C LYS A 230 -3.93 -10.10 11.40
N LEU A 231 -4.41 -10.04 10.18
CA LEU A 231 -5.67 -10.65 9.73
C LEU A 231 -5.33 -12.02 9.11
N PRO A 232 -5.38 -13.12 9.85
CA PRO A 232 -5.14 -14.43 9.26
C PRO A 232 -6.36 -14.84 8.45
N MET A 233 -6.39 -14.35 7.20
CA MET A 233 -7.40 -14.67 6.20
C MET A 233 -6.82 -15.69 5.22
N ASN A 234 -7.62 -16.67 4.85
CA ASN A 234 -7.25 -17.59 3.78
C ASN A 234 -7.52 -16.94 2.40
N SER A 235 -7.08 -17.60 1.32
CA SER A 235 -7.26 -17.12 -0.05
C SER A 235 -8.72 -16.95 -0.48
N MET A 236 -9.68 -17.45 0.30
CA MET A 236 -11.13 -17.33 0.03
C MET A 236 -11.83 -16.35 0.97
N SER A 237 -11.11 -15.46 1.64
CA SER A 237 -11.71 -14.55 2.63
C SER A 237 -12.33 -13.27 2.02
N GLY A 238 -12.35 -13.16 0.69
CA GLY A 238 -12.93 -12.01 0.00
C GLY A 238 -11.99 -10.81 -0.15
N ALA A 239 -12.40 -9.87 -0.96
CA ALA A 239 -11.63 -8.67 -1.22
C ALA A 239 -11.91 -7.57 -0.20
N MET A 240 -10.85 -6.85 0.20
CA MET A 240 -10.96 -5.69 1.06
C MET A 240 -11.39 -4.46 0.25
N GLU A 241 -12.32 -3.68 0.80
CA GLU A 241 -12.84 -2.47 0.16
C GLU A 241 -12.00 -1.24 0.57
N PRO A 242 -11.27 -0.58 -0.36
CA PRO A 242 -10.38 0.54 -0.03
C PRO A 242 -11.09 1.72 0.62
N TYR A 243 -12.39 1.92 0.35
CA TYR A 243 -13.18 3.00 0.92
C TYR A 243 -13.22 2.99 2.46
N ASN A 244 -13.05 1.82 3.08
CA ASN A 244 -13.10 1.65 4.54
C ASN A 244 -11.81 2.09 5.25
N TYR A 245 -10.74 2.40 4.51
CA TYR A 245 -9.43 2.67 5.09
C TYR A 245 -8.97 4.10 4.85
N GLU A 246 -8.24 4.64 5.81
CA GLU A 246 -7.63 5.96 5.71
C GLU A 246 -6.39 5.93 4.82
N ARG A 247 -5.60 4.85 4.93
CA ARG A 247 -4.43 4.60 4.10
C ARG A 247 -4.15 3.11 3.94
N ILE A 248 -3.47 2.76 2.88
CA ILE A 248 -2.98 1.42 2.59
C ILE A 248 -1.46 1.51 2.56
N GLU A 249 -0.79 0.74 3.41
CA GLU A 249 0.65 0.79 3.55
C GLU A 249 1.28 -0.53 3.13
N VAL A 250 2.37 -0.48 2.36
CA VAL A 250 3.12 -1.66 1.95
C VAL A 250 4.52 -1.57 2.55
N LEU A 251 4.81 -2.46 3.51
CA LEU A 251 6.15 -2.66 4.02
C LEU A 251 6.85 -3.69 3.14
N LYS A 252 7.90 -3.28 2.44
CA LYS A 252 8.61 -4.10 1.46
C LYS A 252 9.77 -4.86 2.08
N GLY A 253 9.91 -6.13 1.69
CA GLY A 253 10.89 -7.05 2.25
C GLY A 253 10.47 -7.73 3.55
N PRO A 254 11.33 -8.56 4.14
CA PRO A 254 11.04 -9.34 5.34
C PRO A 254 10.57 -8.48 6.52
N ALA A 255 9.41 -8.82 7.10
CA ALA A 255 8.73 -8.05 8.15
C ALA A 255 8.57 -8.81 9.49
N SER A 256 9.16 -10.00 9.62
CA SER A 256 8.89 -10.88 10.76
C SER A 256 9.28 -10.31 12.12
N ILE A 257 10.24 -9.39 12.17
CA ILE A 257 10.67 -8.74 13.44
C ILE A 257 9.50 -8.09 14.20
N LEU A 258 8.52 -7.53 13.49
CA LEU A 258 7.38 -6.87 14.11
C LEU A 258 6.07 -7.65 13.98
N TYR A 259 5.99 -8.54 12.99
CA TYR A 259 4.75 -9.13 12.54
C TYR A 259 4.72 -10.67 12.63
N GLY A 260 5.82 -11.29 13.06
CA GLY A 260 5.94 -12.75 13.15
C GLY A 260 5.96 -13.42 11.78
N GLN A 261 5.14 -14.44 11.59
CA GLN A 261 5.10 -15.17 10.33
C GLN A 261 4.77 -14.24 9.15
N ALA A 262 5.72 -14.08 8.22
CA ALA A 262 5.55 -13.25 7.03
C ALA A 262 6.37 -13.80 5.85
N ALA A 263 5.83 -13.64 4.65
CA ALA A 263 6.56 -13.92 3.42
C ALA A 263 7.74 -12.95 3.23
N PRO A 264 8.78 -13.32 2.49
CA PRO A 264 9.96 -12.47 2.32
C PRO A 264 9.70 -11.21 1.46
N GLY A 265 8.61 -11.17 0.68
CA GLY A 265 8.25 -10.02 -0.14
C GLY A 265 7.79 -8.80 0.67
N GLY A 266 7.10 -9.02 1.78
CA GLY A 266 6.55 -7.94 2.60
C GLY A 266 5.15 -8.19 3.12
N ILE A 267 4.52 -7.10 3.60
CA ILE A 267 3.14 -7.11 4.11
C ILE A 267 2.37 -5.89 3.60
N ILE A 268 1.05 -5.99 3.62
CA ILE A 268 0.13 -4.87 3.36
C ILE A 268 -0.62 -4.58 4.67
N ASN A 269 -0.53 -3.35 5.16
CA ASN A 269 -1.22 -2.89 6.36
C ASN A 269 -2.32 -1.90 5.97
N LEU A 270 -3.53 -2.19 6.41
CA LEU A 270 -4.72 -1.37 6.22
C LEU A 270 -4.92 -0.53 7.48
N VAL A 271 -4.93 0.78 7.36
CA VAL A 271 -5.15 1.69 8.48
C VAL A 271 -6.61 2.13 8.48
N SER A 272 -7.34 1.79 9.52
CA SER A 272 -8.76 2.12 9.66
C SER A 272 -8.97 3.63 9.77
N LYS A 273 -10.08 4.11 9.25
CA LYS A 273 -10.57 5.46 9.51
C LYS A 273 -10.85 5.64 11.00
N ARG A 274 -10.33 6.71 11.58
CA ARG A 274 -10.51 7.09 12.98
C ARG A 274 -11.43 8.29 13.09
N PRO A 275 -12.02 8.55 14.28
CA PRO A 275 -12.77 9.76 14.55
C PRO A 275 -12.00 11.02 14.13
N THR A 276 -12.74 12.03 13.69
CA THR A 276 -12.21 13.33 13.29
C THR A 276 -12.49 14.36 14.38
N ALA A 277 -11.61 15.33 14.58
CA ALA A 277 -11.83 16.41 15.51
C ALA A 277 -13.00 17.30 15.07
N GLU A 278 -13.11 17.53 13.76
CA GLU A 278 -14.20 18.30 13.16
C GLU A 278 -15.29 17.37 12.63
N PRO A 279 -16.56 17.82 12.61
CA PRO A 279 -17.64 17.08 11.99
C PRO A 279 -17.37 16.77 10.53
N LEU A 280 -17.46 15.51 10.17
CA LEU A 280 -17.37 15.02 8.80
C LEU A 280 -18.73 14.44 8.40
N ARG A 281 -19.24 14.86 7.26
CA ARG A 281 -20.48 14.34 6.69
C ARG A 281 -20.31 14.25 5.19
N GLU A 282 -20.05 13.03 4.70
CA GLU A 282 -19.82 12.78 3.29
C GLU A 282 -20.80 11.72 2.78
N MET A 283 -21.40 11.96 1.65
CA MET A 283 -22.09 10.96 0.85
C MET A 283 -21.54 10.92 -0.57
N GLU A 284 -21.45 9.73 -1.14
CA GLU A 284 -20.94 9.49 -2.48
C GLU A 284 -21.88 8.55 -3.23
N VAL A 285 -22.22 8.92 -4.46
CA VAL A 285 -22.92 8.06 -5.41
C VAL A 285 -22.02 7.85 -6.63
N LYS A 286 -21.86 6.59 -7.06
CA LYS A 286 -21.17 6.24 -8.32
C LYS A 286 -22.13 5.54 -9.27
N TYR A 287 -21.96 5.85 -10.54
CA TYR A 287 -22.63 5.17 -11.65
C TYR A 287 -21.63 4.96 -12.80
N GLY A 288 -21.64 3.80 -13.43
CA GLY A 288 -20.65 3.56 -14.48
C GLY A 288 -20.87 2.32 -15.34
N THR A 289 -19.81 1.99 -16.07
CA THR A 289 -19.74 0.82 -16.93
C THR A 289 -20.09 -0.45 -16.16
N TRP A 290 -20.65 -1.44 -16.84
CA TRP A 290 -21.14 -2.71 -16.28
C TRP A 290 -22.21 -2.50 -15.20
N ASN A 291 -23.17 -1.62 -15.48
CA ASN A 291 -24.31 -1.31 -14.61
C ASN A 291 -23.90 -0.94 -13.16
N THR A 292 -22.67 -0.50 -12.98
CA THR A 292 -22.18 -0.16 -11.64
C THR A 292 -23.02 0.93 -10.99
N ARG A 293 -23.55 0.63 -9.82
CA ARG A 293 -24.27 1.54 -8.91
C ARG A 293 -23.69 1.40 -7.53
N GLN A 294 -23.24 2.50 -6.95
CA GLN A 294 -22.70 2.48 -5.60
C GLN A 294 -23.21 3.67 -4.82
N LEU A 295 -23.56 3.41 -3.57
CA LEU A 295 -23.78 4.41 -2.54
C LEU A 295 -22.73 4.19 -1.45
N ALA A 296 -22.07 5.28 -1.03
CA ALA A 296 -21.17 5.23 0.11
C ALA A 296 -21.38 6.44 1.01
N MET A 297 -21.04 6.28 2.30
CA MET A 297 -21.19 7.31 3.32
C MET A 297 -19.98 7.29 4.27
N ASP A 298 -19.65 8.44 4.82
CA ASP A 298 -18.58 8.62 5.78
C ASP A 298 -18.93 9.74 6.73
N PHE A 299 -19.26 9.39 7.97
CA PHE A 299 -19.69 10.29 9.01
C PHE A 299 -18.73 10.23 10.19
N GLY A 300 -18.34 11.37 10.75
CA GLY A 300 -17.45 11.42 11.89
C GLY A 300 -17.54 12.74 12.63
N GLY A 301 -16.93 12.79 13.79
CA GLY A 301 -16.84 14.00 14.60
C GLY A 301 -16.93 13.72 16.10
N PRO A 302 -16.90 14.76 16.93
CA PRO A 302 -17.11 14.64 18.36
C PRO A 302 -18.56 14.23 18.67
N LEU A 303 -18.74 13.35 19.67
CA LEU A 303 -20.03 12.99 20.25
C LEU A 303 -20.34 13.80 21.50
N THR A 304 -19.33 14.32 22.18
CA THR A 304 -19.45 15.13 23.41
C THR A 304 -18.93 16.54 23.16
N GLU A 305 -19.46 17.53 23.85
CA GLU A 305 -19.07 18.95 23.70
C GLU A 305 -17.60 19.19 24.04
N ASP A 306 -17.06 18.41 24.99
CA ASP A 306 -15.66 18.49 25.40
C ASP A 306 -14.70 17.75 24.44
N GLY A 307 -15.24 17.08 23.39
CA GLY A 307 -14.47 16.33 22.40
C GLY A 307 -13.84 15.04 22.93
N ASN A 308 -14.14 14.63 24.17
CA ASN A 308 -13.55 13.42 24.78
C ASN A 308 -14.03 12.12 24.14
N VAL A 309 -15.18 12.14 23.47
CA VAL A 309 -15.69 11.00 22.73
C VAL A 309 -15.91 11.39 21.28
N GLY A 310 -15.24 10.71 20.37
CA GLY A 310 -15.39 10.89 18.94
C GLY A 310 -15.82 9.60 18.24
N TYR A 311 -16.47 9.73 17.08
CA TYR A 311 -16.91 8.58 16.28
C TYR A 311 -16.53 8.74 14.80
N ARG A 312 -16.44 7.61 14.11
CA ARG A 312 -16.45 7.53 12.66
C ARG A 312 -17.27 6.34 12.21
N LEU A 313 -18.13 6.55 11.23
CA LEU A 313 -18.97 5.53 10.63
C LEU A 313 -18.83 5.60 9.11
N THR A 314 -18.49 4.49 8.49
CA THR A 314 -18.29 4.39 7.04
C THR A 314 -19.13 3.24 6.51
N GLY A 315 -19.93 3.49 5.48
CA GLY A 315 -20.78 2.48 4.85
C GLY A 315 -20.63 2.50 3.33
N LEU A 316 -20.80 1.34 2.68
CA LEU A 316 -20.81 1.20 1.24
C LEU A 316 -21.75 0.07 0.82
N ALA A 317 -22.52 0.32 -0.23
CA ALA A 317 -23.28 -0.69 -0.96
C ALA A 317 -23.04 -0.53 -2.46
N ARG A 318 -22.63 -1.60 -3.12
CA ARG A 318 -22.36 -1.66 -4.56
C ARG A 318 -23.15 -2.80 -5.18
N ASP A 319 -23.77 -2.53 -6.31
CA ASP A 319 -24.42 -3.45 -7.24
C ASP A 319 -23.76 -3.21 -8.61
N ALA A 320 -23.09 -4.21 -9.18
CA ALA A 320 -22.34 -4.06 -10.42
C ALA A 320 -22.16 -5.39 -11.14
N ASP A 321 -22.22 -5.36 -12.46
CA ASP A 321 -21.70 -6.43 -13.30
C ASP A 321 -20.18 -6.31 -13.49
N THR A 322 -19.60 -7.21 -14.27
CA THR A 322 -18.21 -7.14 -14.74
C THR A 322 -18.14 -7.26 -16.27
N MET A 323 -16.96 -7.16 -16.86
CA MET A 323 -16.80 -7.43 -18.30
C MET A 323 -17.04 -8.89 -18.67
N VAL A 324 -16.95 -9.82 -17.72
CA VAL A 324 -17.22 -11.25 -17.94
C VAL A 324 -18.69 -11.51 -17.65
N ARG A 325 -19.39 -12.13 -18.60
CA ARG A 325 -20.81 -12.46 -18.47
C ARG A 325 -21.03 -13.32 -17.22
N HIS A 326 -22.17 -13.17 -16.56
CA HIS A 326 -22.57 -13.92 -15.35
C HIS A 326 -21.67 -13.71 -14.12
N ILE A 327 -20.77 -12.73 -14.14
CA ILE A 327 -19.97 -12.35 -12.98
C ILE A 327 -20.36 -10.93 -12.57
N ASN A 328 -20.89 -10.80 -11.39
CA ASN A 328 -21.17 -9.54 -10.71
C ASN A 328 -20.04 -9.15 -9.75
N ASN A 329 -20.11 -7.93 -9.19
CA ASN A 329 -19.18 -7.39 -8.20
C ASN A 329 -19.92 -6.67 -7.09
N ASP A 330 -20.84 -7.41 -6.45
CA ASP A 330 -21.72 -6.88 -5.41
C ASP A 330 -20.99 -6.85 -4.08
N ARG A 331 -21.10 -5.71 -3.39
CA ARG A 331 -20.43 -5.51 -2.09
C ARG A 331 -21.29 -4.69 -1.15
N GLN A 332 -21.23 -5.07 0.11
CA GLN A 332 -21.76 -4.30 1.21
C GLN A 332 -20.70 -4.24 2.31
N SER A 333 -20.48 -3.08 2.88
CA SER A 333 -19.60 -2.94 4.04
C SER A 333 -20.08 -1.86 4.97
N LEU A 334 -19.81 -2.08 6.25
CA LEU A 334 -20.03 -1.13 7.32
C LEU A 334 -18.84 -1.19 8.25
N SER A 335 -18.20 -0.06 8.53
CA SER A 335 -17.08 0.05 9.46
C SER A 335 -17.30 1.19 10.42
N GLY A 336 -16.91 1.00 11.67
CA GLY A 336 -17.06 2.01 12.71
C GLY A 336 -15.86 2.10 13.61
N SER A 337 -15.59 3.29 14.12
CA SER A 337 -14.66 3.54 15.21
C SER A 337 -15.28 4.48 16.23
N LEU A 338 -14.96 4.23 17.50
CA LEU A 338 -15.31 5.08 18.62
C LEU A 338 -14.03 5.32 19.44
N GLU A 339 -13.62 6.55 19.56
CA GLU A 339 -12.47 6.93 20.38
C GLU A 339 -12.97 7.63 21.65
N TRP A 340 -12.43 7.21 22.76
CA TRP A 340 -12.76 7.75 24.07
C TRP A 340 -11.48 8.13 24.81
N GLN A 341 -11.30 9.41 25.07
CA GLN A 341 -10.27 9.94 25.97
C GLN A 341 -10.72 9.76 27.43
N LEU A 342 -10.38 8.59 28.02
CA LEU A 342 -10.81 8.20 29.36
C LEU A 342 -10.19 9.12 30.44
N SER A 343 -8.97 9.62 30.18
CA SER A 343 -8.28 10.61 31.01
C SER A 343 -7.21 11.30 30.18
N GLY A 344 -6.52 12.31 30.69
CA GLY A 344 -5.40 12.94 29.99
C GLY A 344 -4.27 11.97 29.60
N ALA A 345 -4.17 10.81 30.26
CA ALA A 345 -3.17 9.78 30.01
C ALA A 345 -3.70 8.57 29.24
N THR A 346 -5.00 8.34 29.17
CA THR A 346 -5.59 7.08 28.67
C THR A 346 -6.56 7.32 27.55
N ARG A 347 -6.33 6.69 26.40
CA ARG A 347 -7.20 6.68 25.22
C ARG A 347 -7.58 5.26 24.88
N LEU A 348 -8.86 5.05 24.61
CA LEU A 348 -9.43 3.80 24.11
C LEU A 348 -10.08 4.05 22.75
N THR A 349 -9.67 3.31 21.71
CA THR A 349 -10.34 3.33 20.41
C THR A 349 -10.95 1.97 20.14
N LEU A 350 -12.27 1.88 20.06
CA LEU A 350 -12.98 0.68 19.60
C LEU A 350 -13.09 0.72 18.08
N LEU A 351 -12.85 -0.41 17.44
CA LEU A 351 -12.84 -0.54 15.99
C LEU A 351 -13.63 -1.79 15.59
N GLY A 352 -14.50 -1.66 14.61
CA GLY A 352 -15.26 -2.78 14.09
C GLY A 352 -15.62 -2.61 12.62
N GLY A 353 -15.85 -3.74 11.96
CA GLY A 353 -16.31 -3.75 10.58
C GLY A 353 -17.01 -5.05 10.23
N TRP A 354 -17.93 -4.94 9.30
CA TRP A 354 -18.63 -6.05 8.68
C TRP A 354 -18.61 -5.85 7.17
N SER A 355 -18.51 -6.95 6.41
CA SER A 355 -18.61 -6.91 4.96
C SER A 355 -19.28 -8.16 4.41
N ARG A 356 -19.94 -7.99 3.26
CA ARG A 356 -20.45 -9.06 2.42
C ARG A 356 -20.03 -8.79 0.98
N THR A 357 -19.48 -9.80 0.34
CA THR A 357 -19.21 -9.85 -1.10
C THR A 357 -19.99 -11.01 -1.69
N ASP A 358 -20.68 -10.79 -2.79
CA ASP A 358 -21.44 -11.82 -3.51
C ASP A 358 -21.05 -11.69 -4.99
N ASN A 359 -20.14 -12.55 -5.46
CA ASN A 359 -19.64 -12.51 -6.83
C ASN A 359 -19.09 -13.87 -7.25
N PRO A 360 -19.60 -14.48 -8.34
CA PRO A 360 -18.99 -15.67 -8.92
C PRO A 360 -17.53 -15.42 -9.31
N TYR A 361 -16.76 -16.48 -9.36
CA TYR A 361 -15.33 -16.44 -9.60
C TYR A 361 -15.01 -16.62 -11.09
N ASP A 362 -14.21 -15.75 -11.69
CA ASP A 362 -13.63 -15.99 -13.01
C ASP A 362 -12.49 -17.01 -12.91
N VAL A 363 -12.70 -18.21 -13.40
CA VAL A 363 -11.71 -19.29 -13.42
C VAL A 363 -10.58 -19.07 -14.44
N GLY A 364 -10.64 -17.97 -15.20
CA GLY A 364 -9.70 -17.65 -16.27
C GLY A 364 -10.03 -18.36 -17.58
N LYS A 365 -9.10 -18.33 -18.51
CA LYS A 365 -9.21 -18.87 -19.87
C LYS A 365 -8.02 -19.77 -20.17
N PRO A 366 -8.14 -20.77 -21.08
CA PRO A 366 -7.00 -21.57 -21.50
C PRO A 366 -5.92 -20.73 -22.19
N ARG A 367 -4.71 -21.28 -22.27
CA ARG A 367 -3.58 -20.61 -22.94
C ARG A 367 -3.78 -20.51 -24.44
N GLU A 368 -4.34 -21.54 -25.09
CA GLU A 368 -4.71 -21.56 -26.49
C GLU A 368 -5.93 -20.65 -26.72
N GLY A 369 -5.83 -19.76 -27.69
CA GLY A 369 -6.83 -18.74 -27.96
C GLY A 369 -6.71 -17.48 -27.08
N THR A 370 -5.73 -17.45 -26.13
CA THR A 370 -5.36 -16.25 -25.37
C THR A 370 -3.92 -15.83 -25.65
N LEU A 371 -2.93 -16.60 -25.17
CA LEU A 371 -1.51 -16.37 -25.40
C LEU A 371 -0.97 -17.20 -26.57
N LEU A 372 -1.46 -18.41 -26.73
CA LEU A 372 -1.06 -19.33 -27.77
C LEU A 372 -2.11 -19.35 -28.89
N PRO A 373 -1.74 -19.67 -30.14
CA PRO A 373 -2.67 -19.84 -31.23
C PRO A 373 -3.72 -20.91 -30.94
N ASN A 374 -4.92 -20.74 -31.47
CA ASN A 374 -5.99 -21.74 -31.49
C ASN A 374 -6.61 -21.73 -32.89
N PRO A 375 -6.90 -22.88 -33.51
CA PRO A 375 -7.51 -22.96 -34.83
C PRO A 375 -8.83 -22.18 -34.93
N ASN A 376 -9.59 -22.09 -33.83
CA ASN A 376 -10.86 -21.37 -33.75
C ASN A 376 -10.67 -19.85 -33.46
N GLY A 377 -9.45 -19.36 -33.44
CA GLY A 377 -9.12 -17.95 -33.20
C GLY A 377 -9.02 -17.55 -31.73
N ALA A 378 -9.23 -16.28 -31.45
CA ALA A 378 -9.05 -15.73 -30.11
C ALA A 378 -10.29 -15.85 -29.25
N ILE A 379 -10.15 -16.39 -28.04
CA ILE A 379 -11.24 -16.50 -27.05
C ILE A 379 -11.68 -15.10 -26.61
N SER A 380 -12.99 -14.90 -26.53
CA SER A 380 -13.56 -13.64 -26.06
C SER A 380 -13.22 -13.39 -24.60
N ARG A 381 -12.80 -12.14 -24.27
CA ARG A 381 -12.60 -11.74 -22.89
C ARG A 381 -13.87 -11.74 -22.04
N LYS A 382 -15.05 -11.75 -22.69
CA LYS A 382 -16.37 -11.71 -22.03
C LYS A 382 -16.94 -13.09 -21.73
N VAL A 383 -16.32 -14.17 -22.21
CA VAL A 383 -16.84 -15.52 -22.01
C VAL A 383 -16.67 -15.94 -20.55
N PHE A 384 -17.70 -16.55 -20.00
CA PHE A 384 -17.67 -17.20 -18.69
C PHE A 384 -17.49 -18.70 -18.90
N LEU A 385 -16.51 -19.30 -18.25
CA LEU A 385 -16.22 -20.73 -18.36
C LEU A 385 -16.74 -21.55 -17.14
N GLY A 386 -17.37 -20.88 -16.18
CA GLY A 386 -18.12 -21.52 -15.10
C GLY A 386 -19.52 -21.96 -15.54
N GLU A 387 -20.41 -22.13 -14.59
CA GLU A 387 -21.81 -22.51 -14.79
C GLU A 387 -22.73 -21.56 -14.01
N PRO A 388 -23.51 -20.69 -14.66
CA PRO A 388 -24.34 -19.68 -13.98
C PRO A 388 -25.29 -20.22 -12.93
N GLY A 389 -25.79 -21.45 -13.12
CA GLY A 389 -26.68 -22.13 -12.17
C GLY A 389 -25.97 -22.79 -10.99
N PHE A 390 -24.65 -22.90 -11.02
CA PHE A 390 -23.83 -23.57 -10.00
C PHE A 390 -22.81 -22.64 -9.36
N ASP A 391 -22.10 -21.86 -10.17
CA ASP A 391 -20.98 -21.03 -9.71
C ASP A 391 -21.51 -19.90 -8.81
N ARG A 392 -20.96 -19.86 -7.62
CA ARG A 392 -21.29 -18.86 -6.62
C ARG A 392 -20.10 -18.64 -5.70
N PHE A 393 -19.86 -17.40 -5.30
CA PHE A 393 -18.89 -17.09 -4.28
C PHE A 393 -19.43 -15.98 -3.38
N VAL A 394 -19.75 -16.33 -2.13
CA VAL A 394 -20.26 -15.41 -1.14
C VAL A 394 -19.33 -15.44 0.06
N VAL A 395 -18.79 -14.28 0.41
CA VAL A 395 -18.02 -14.09 1.63
C VAL A 395 -18.72 -13.07 2.50
N GLN A 396 -18.93 -13.40 3.75
CA GLN A 396 -19.45 -12.47 4.74
C GLN A 396 -18.75 -12.64 6.06
N GLY A 397 -18.58 -11.56 6.79
CA GLY A 397 -17.98 -11.62 8.11
C GLY A 397 -17.59 -10.26 8.63
N GLY A 398 -16.96 -10.26 9.77
CA GLY A 398 -16.56 -9.03 10.41
C GLY A 398 -15.42 -9.21 11.39
N HIS A 399 -15.01 -8.08 11.89
CA HIS A 399 -13.98 -7.97 12.92
C HIS A 399 -14.42 -6.97 13.98
N LEU A 400 -13.91 -7.17 15.18
CA LEU A 400 -14.07 -6.25 16.30
C LEU A 400 -12.78 -6.22 17.10
N GLY A 401 -12.38 -5.05 17.53
CA GLY A 401 -11.17 -4.88 18.31
C GLY A 401 -11.10 -3.56 19.04
N TYR A 402 -10.00 -3.37 19.75
CA TYR A 402 -9.68 -2.09 20.36
C TYR A 402 -8.19 -1.79 20.32
N LEU A 403 -7.90 -0.50 20.40
CA LEU A 403 -6.58 0.07 20.65
C LEU A 403 -6.66 0.81 21.98
N LEU A 404 -5.89 0.37 22.96
CA LEU A 404 -5.73 1.04 24.24
C LEU A 404 -4.33 1.67 24.28
N GLU A 405 -4.27 2.96 24.59
CA GLU A 405 -3.04 3.71 24.77
C GLU A 405 -3.06 4.33 26.15
N HIS A 406 -2.01 4.09 26.94
CA HIS A 406 -1.87 4.66 28.27
C HIS A 406 -0.46 5.23 28.47
N LYS A 407 -0.35 6.53 28.67
CA LYS A 407 0.89 7.21 29.06
C LYS A 407 1.13 6.97 30.54
N ILE A 408 2.19 6.23 30.88
CA ILE A 408 2.62 6.05 32.28
C ILE A 408 3.22 7.35 32.80
N ASN A 409 4.01 8.00 31.93
CA ASN A 409 4.60 9.33 32.12
C ASN A 409 4.98 9.89 30.75
N ASP A 410 5.76 10.98 30.70
CA ASP A 410 6.16 11.63 29.44
C ASP A 410 7.06 10.75 28.56
N ASP A 411 7.82 9.84 29.16
CA ASP A 411 8.79 8.98 28.47
C ASP A 411 8.23 7.60 28.15
N TRP A 412 7.26 7.08 28.90
CA TRP A 412 6.79 5.71 28.79
C TRP A 412 5.29 5.62 28.49
N GLN A 413 4.96 4.79 27.52
CA GLN A 413 3.59 4.51 27.10
C GLN A 413 3.38 3.01 26.94
N VAL A 414 2.23 2.49 27.41
CA VAL A 414 1.74 1.15 27.09
C VAL A 414 0.71 1.27 25.98
N ARG A 415 0.78 0.37 25.02
CA ARG A 415 -0.28 0.17 24.01
C ARG A 415 -0.69 -1.29 23.97
N GLN A 416 -1.97 -1.50 23.79
CA GLN A 416 -2.54 -2.83 23.58
C GLN A 416 -3.49 -2.79 22.39
N ASN A 417 -3.31 -3.71 21.48
CA ASN A 417 -4.15 -3.88 20.31
C ASN A 417 -4.76 -5.29 20.35
N LEU A 418 -6.09 -5.36 20.40
CA LEU A 418 -6.85 -6.61 20.31
C LEU A 418 -7.68 -6.59 19.04
N LEU A 419 -7.68 -7.69 18.31
CA LEU A 419 -8.49 -7.90 17.12
C LEU A 419 -9.07 -9.31 17.11
N GLY A 420 -10.39 -9.43 17.07
CA GLY A 420 -11.11 -10.66 16.80
C GLY A 420 -11.81 -10.59 15.45
N TYR A 421 -11.86 -11.70 14.70
CA TYR A 421 -12.56 -11.77 13.42
C TYR A 421 -13.28 -13.10 13.24
N ASN A 422 -14.34 -13.08 12.40
CA ASN A 422 -15.08 -14.24 11.98
C ASN A 422 -15.60 -14.03 10.56
N HIS A 423 -15.16 -14.88 9.61
CA HIS A 423 -15.56 -14.83 8.20
C HIS A 423 -16.07 -16.20 7.77
N ARG A 424 -17.12 -16.21 6.97
CA ARG A 424 -17.63 -17.37 6.29
C ARG A 424 -17.60 -17.16 4.79
N ALA A 425 -17.06 -18.13 4.06
CA ALA A 425 -17.04 -18.17 2.61
C ALA A 425 -17.76 -19.42 2.12
N ASN A 426 -18.78 -19.21 1.28
CA ASN A 426 -19.46 -20.27 0.57
C ASN A 426 -19.16 -20.14 -0.92
N SER A 427 -18.55 -21.14 -1.51
CA SER A 427 -18.14 -21.11 -2.91
C SER A 427 -18.43 -22.41 -3.63
N ASN A 428 -19.05 -22.29 -4.79
CA ASN A 428 -19.22 -23.34 -5.78
C ASN A 428 -18.57 -22.86 -7.07
N ASN A 429 -17.68 -23.64 -7.67
CA ASN A 429 -16.99 -23.25 -8.89
C ASN A 429 -16.72 -24.43 -9.78
N LEU A 430 -16.82 -24.20 -11.09
CA LEU A 430 -16.28 -25.12 -12.10
C LEU A 430 -14.92 -24.60 -12.56
N TYR A 431 -13.86 -25.24 -12.13
CA TYR A 431 -12.49 -24.93 -12.53
C TYR A 431 -12.10 -25.69 -13.78
N MET A 432 -11.29 -25.13 -14.66
CA MET A 432 -10.64 -25.88 -15.72
C MET A 432 -9.71 -26.94 -15.11
N MET A 433 -9.78 -28.18 -15.60
CA MET A 433 -8.91 -29.26 -15.13
C MET A 433 -7.45 -29.06 -15.53
N THR A 434 -7.23 -28.41 -16.67
CA THR A 434 -5.91 -28.06 -17.20
C THR A 434 -5.90 -26.61 -17.67
N SER A 435 -4.72 -26.03 -17.85
CA SER A 435 -4.55 -24.69 -18.42
C SER A 435 -4.68 -24.65 -19.96
N SER A 436 -4.98 -25.79 -20.58
CA SER A 436 -5.05 -25.97 -22.04
C SER A 436 -6.41 -26.49 -22.47
N VAL A 437 -6.73 -26.30 -23.74
CA VAL A 437 -7.89 -26.91 -24.41
C VAL A 437 -7.67 -28.41 -24.57
N ASP A 438 -8.75 -29.14 -24.86
CA ASP A 438 -8.69 -30.54 -25.27
C ASP A 438 -7.93 -30.65 -26.60
N ALA A 439 -6.92 -31.52 -26.66
CA ALA A 439 -6.12 -31.71 -27.86
C ALA A 439 -6.91 -32.25 -29.05
N ALA A 440 -7.95 -33.05 -28.79
CA ALA A 440 -8.84 -33.59 -29.84
C ALA A 440 -9.91 -32.59 -30.30
N ASN A 441 -10.27 -31.62 -29.44
CA ASN A 441 -11.24 -30.57 -29.73
C ASN A 441 -10.76 -29.21 -29.18
N PRO A 442 -10.06 -28.40 -29.99
CA PRO A 442 -9.49 -27.14 -29.53
C PRO A 442 -10.52 -26.06 -29.09
N ALA A 443 -11.81 -26.30 -29.24
CA ALA A 443 -12.85 -25.45 -28.71
C ALA A 443 -13.25 -25.81 -27.27
N ARG A 444 -12.80 -26.96 -26.74
CA ARG A 444 -13.33 -27.55 -25.51
C ARG A 444 -12.33 -27.52 -24.36
N VAL A 445 -12.83 -27.26 -23.15
CA VAL A 445 -12.11 -27.46 -21.89
C VAL A 445 -12.91 -28.38 -20.98
N GLU A 446 -12.20 -29.24 -20.26
CA GLU A 446 -12.76 -30.07 -19.21
C GLU A 446 -12.78 -29.27 -17.90
N ARG A 447 -13.87 -29.44 -17.12
CA ARG A 447 -14.06 -28.70 -15.87
C ARG A 447 -14.22 -29.65 -14.69
N LEU A 448 -13.73 -29.21 -13.54
CA LEU A 448 -13.83 -29.89 -12.23
C LEU A 448 -14.74 -29.03 -11.33
N ALA A 449 -15.76 -29.66 -10.77
CA ALA A 449 -16.64 -29.00 -9.82
C ALA A 449 -16.03 -29.04 -8.41
N VAL A 450 -16.03 -27.90 -7.73
CA VAL A 450 -15.59 -27.77 -6.34
C VAL A 450 -16.59 -26.93 -5.57
N SER A 451 -17.12 -27.49 -4.47
CA SER A 451 -17.94 -26.79 -3.50
C SER A 451 -17.19 -26.65 -2.18
N ARG A 452 -17.20 -25.47 -1.57
CA ARG A 452 -16.55 -25.21 -0.28
C ARG A 452 -17.45 -24.38 0.62
N ASP A 453 -17.49 -24.75 1.90
CA ASP A 453 -18.00 -23.94 2.99
C ASP A 453 -16.86 -23.74 3.99
N ASP A 454 -16.28 -22.56 3.99
CA ASP A 454 -15.15 -22.19 4.84
C ASP A 454 -15.63 -21.30 5.98
N THR A 455 -15.22 -21.61 7.20
CA THR A 455 -15.36 -20.72 8.36
C THR A 455 -13.97 -20.41 8.90
N ASP A 456 -13.55 -19.16 8.83
CA ASP A 456 -12.27 -18.66 9.30
C ASP A 456 -12.48 -17.69 10.46
N LYS A 457 -11.95 -18.03 11.63
CA LYS A 457 -12.07 -17.22 12.84
C LYS A 457 -10.77 -17.15 13.61
N GLY A 458 -10.55 -16.03 14.27
CA GLY A 458 -9.35 -15.87 15.07
C GLY A 458 -9.37 -14.65 15.96
N ILE A 459 -8.34 -14.58 16.79
CA ILE A 459 -8.08 -13.48 17.72
C ILE A 459 -6.58 -13.24 17.77
N ALA A 460 -6.19 -11.98 17.81
CA ALA A 460 -4.82 -11.54 17.98
C ALA A 460 -4.74 -10.41 19.01
N LEU A 461 -3.75 -10.49 19.88
CA LEU A 461 -3.44 -9.51 20.92
C LEU A 461 -1.98 -9.10 20.78
N ASP A 462 -1.72 -7.80 20.79
CA ASP A 462 -0.36 -7.24 20.76
C ASP A 462 -0.22 -6.22 21.89
N ASN A 463 0.69 -6.49 22.84
CA ASN A 463 1.01 -5.63 23.96
C ASN A 463 2.37 -4.99 23.73
N GLN A 464 2.46 -3.69 23.88
CA GLN A 464 3.65 -2.89 23.59
C GLN A 464 3.97 -1.96 24.74
N LEU A 465 5.25 -1.88 25.09
CA LEU A 465 5.82 -0.86 25.96
C LEU A 465 6.75 0.00 25.10
N LEU A 466 6.44 1.27 25.01
CA LEU A 466 7.22 2.27 24.27
C LEU A 466 7.93 3.16 25.27
N GLY A 467 9.22 3.42 25.02
CA GLY A 467 10.05 4.30 25.83
C GLY A 467 10.77 5.33 24.97
N LYS A 468 10.90 6.55 25.47
CA LYS A 468 11.72 7.60 24.89
C LYS A 468 12.76 7.98 25.91
N LEU A 469 14.04 7.77 25.59
CA LEU A 469 15.14 8.11 26.51
C LEU A 469 16.09 9.06 25.79
N ARG A 470 16.60 10.06 26.54
CA ARG A 470 17.61 10.98 26.03
C ARG A 470 18.82 10.93 26.95
N HIS A 471 19.97 10.73 26.34
CA HIS A 471 21.24 10.73 27.07
C HIS A 471 22.31 11.45 26.23
N GLY A 472 22.66 12.66 26.64
CA GLY A 472 23.58 13.50 25.91
C GLY A 472 23.11 13.76 24.46
N ARG A 473 23.87 13.27 23.48
CA ARG A 473 23.56 13.40 22.03
C ARG A 473 22.72 12.24 21.47
N PHE A 474 22.34 11.26 22.32
CA PHE A 474 21.59 10.10 21.94
C PHE A 474 20.12 10.27 22.33
N GLU A 475 19.23 10.00 21.37
CA GLU A 475 17.79 9.84 21.58
C GLU A 475 17.41 8.41 21.23
N HIS A 476 16.80 7.68 22.15
CA HIS A 476 16.35 6.31 22.00
C HIS A 476 14.83 6.28 21.88
N THR A 477 14.30 5.55 20.91
CA THR A 477 12.91 5.14 20.86
C THR A 477 12.85 3.62 21.01
N LEU A 478 12.55 3.19 22.22
CA LEU A 478 12.49 1.80 22.62
C LEU A 478 11.10 1.23 22.36
N LEU A 479 11.05 0.01 21.89
CA LEU A 479 9.82 -0.76 21.74
C LEU A 479 10.06 -2.18 22.24
N PHE A 480 9.29 -2.58 23.24
CA PHE A 480 9.21 -3.95 23.71
C PHE A 480 7.80 -4.45 23.48
N GLY A 481 7.64 -5.69 23.03
CA GLY A 481 6.31 -6.21 22.80
C GLY A 481 6.19 -7.72 22.94
N VAL A 482 4.96 -8.12 23.24
CA VAL A 482 4.53 -9.51 23.27
C VAL A 482 3.22 -9.60 22.52
N ASP A 483 3.20 -10.38 21.44
CA ASP A 483 1.96 -10.69 20.74
C ASP A 483 1.60 -12.17 20.82
N ALA A 484 0.31 -12.43 20.78
CA ALA A 484 -0.26 -13.77 20.73
C ALA A 484 -1.42 -13.79 19.73
N SER A 485 -1.48 -14.87 18.95
CA SER A 485 -2.61 -15.07 18.02
C SER A 485 -3.04 -16.54 17.98
N ARG A 486 -4.33 -16.70 17.72
CA ARG A 486 -4.94 -18.00 17.45
C ARG A 486 -5.94 -17.86 16.32
N SER A 487 -5.89 -18.78 15.36
CA SER A 487 -6.86 -18.86 14.27
C SER A 487 -7.30 -20.29 14.03
N SER A 488 -8.45 -20.44 13.40
CA SER A 488 -9.00 -21.73 12.98
C SER A 488 -9.78 -21.55 11.69
N LEU A 489 -9.36 -22.29 10.66
CA LEU A 489 -10.09 -22.46 9.41
C LEU A 489 -10.76 -23.84 9.43
N THR A 490 -12.08 -23.88 9.39
CA THR A 490 -12.86 -25.09 9.14
C THR A 490 -13.32 -25.06 7.71
N ARG A 491 -13.03 -26.10 6.95
CA ARG A 491 -13.39 -26.25 5.54
C ARG A 491 -14.17 -27.53 5.34
N ASP A 492 -15.36 -27.42 4.79
CA ASP A 492 -16.12 -28.53 4.22
C ASP A 492 -15.98 -28.42 2.69
N GLN A 493 -15.31 -29.41 2.05
CA GLN A 493 -15.05 -29.38 0.62
C GLN A 493 -15.57 -30.64 -0.04
N ALA A 494 -16.37 -30.47 -1.09
CA ALA A 494 -16.80 -31.50 -2.01
C ALA A 494 -16.18 -31.27 -3.40
N VAL A 495 -15.79 -32.35 -4.07
CA VAL A 495 -15.18 -32.31 -5.41
C VAL A 495 -15.98 -33.21 -6.31
N GLY A 496 -16.30 -32.77 -7.52
CA GLY A 496 -16.92 -33.60 -8.55
C GLY A 496 -15.91 -33.91 -9.64
N LEU A 497 -15.47 -35.17 -9.67
CA LEU A 497 -14.45 -35.63 -10.63
C LEU A 497 -15.02 -35.91 -12.02
N ASN A 498 -16.33 -35.95 -12.19
CA ASN A 498 -16.94 -36.09 -13.49
C ASN A 498 -16.73 -34.78 -14.29
N ALA A 499 -15.94 -34.87 -15.34
CA ALA A 499 -15.66 -33.78 -16.22
C ALA A 499 -16.95 -33.19 -16.79
N VAL A 500 -17.13 -31.88 -16.65
CA VAL A 500 -18.24 -31.14 -17.24
C VAL A 500 -17.66 -30.22 -18.32
N PRO A 501 -17.54 -30.72 -19.57
CA PRO A 501 -16.88 -29.97 -20.61
C PRO A 501 -17.71 -28.76 -21.05
N ILE A 502 -17.00 -27.71 -21.54
CA ILE A 502 -17.63 -26.53 -22.11
C ILE A 502 -16.87 -26.07 -23.35
N ASP A 503 -17.63 -25.59 -24.37
CA ASP A 503 -17.05 -24.91 -25.52
C ASP A 503 -16.67 -23.46 -25.12
N VAL A 504 -15.42 -23.08 -25.37
CA VAL A 504 -14.89 -21.75 -24.98
C VAL A 504 -15.29 -20.64 -25.97
N TYR A 505 -15.81 -20.98 -27.13
CA TYR A 505 -16.27 -20.05 -28.17
C TYR A 505 -17.79 -19.88 -28.15
N ASP A 506 -18.53 -20.97 -27.92
CA ASP A 506 -19.99 -21.00 -27.84
C ASP A 506 -20.47 -21.79 -26.62
N PRO A 507 -20.33 -21.22 -25.41
CA PRO A 507 -20.64 -21.93 -24.19
C PRO A 507 -22.13 -22.21 -24.02
N VAL A 508 -22.48 -23.48 -23.87
CA VAL A 508 -23.84 -23.94 -23.54
C VAL A 508 -23.89 -24.26 -22.06
N TYR A 509 -24.72 -23.53 -21.32
CA TYR A 509 -24.91 -23.67 -19.90
C TYR A 509 -26.10 -24.57 -19.54
N GLY A 510 -26.25 -24.93 -18.25
CA GLY A 510 -27.34 -25.72 -17.71
C GLY A 510 -26.89 -27.09 -17.20
N SER A 511 -25.57 -27.33 -17.13
CA SER A 511 -25.00 -28.56 -16.55
C SER A 511 -25.06 -28.53 -15.03
N THR A 512 -25.56 -29.59 -14.40
CA THR A 512 -25.51 -29.78 -12.96
C THR A 512 -24.42 -30.78 -12.61
N PRO A 513 -23.29 -30.37 -12.05
CA PRO A 513 -22.23 -31.28 -11.68
C PRO A 513 -22.63 -32.17 -10.49
N THR A 514 -22.20 -33.44 -10.50
CA THR A 514 -22.31 -34.34 -9.34
C THR A 514 -21.10 -34.16 -8.45
N LEU A 515 -21.32 -33.97 -7.16
CA LEU A 515 -20.26 -33.79 -6.18
C LEU A 515 -20.13 -35.06 -5.31
N ASP A 516 -18.92 -35.44 -4.98
CA ASP A 516 -18.64 -36.44 -3.96
C ASP A 516 -19.07 -35.93 -2.57
N PRO A 517 -19.24 -36.79 -1.57
CA PRO A 517 -19.48 -36.36 -0.21
C PRO A 517 -18.44 -35.37 0.31
N ALA A 518 -18.88 -34.31 0.96
CA ALA A 518 -17.98 -33.30 1.49
C ALA A 518 -17.03 -33.86 2.55
N ARG A 519 -15.76 -33.49 2.45
CA ARG A 519 -14.73 -33.82 3.44
C ARG A 519 -14.45 -32.60 4.29
N ARG A 520 -14.44 -32.78 5.61
CA ARG A 520 -14.11 -31.74 6.57
C ARG A 520 -12.63 -31.75 6.88
N SER A 521 -12.03 -30.55 6.80
CA SER A 521 -10.68 -30.30 7.32
C SER A 521 -10.71 -29.14 8.29
N ILE A 522 -9.82 -29.15 9.27
CA ILE A 522 -9.70 -28.07 10.27
C ILE A 522 -8.22 -27.75 10.41
N SER A 523 -7.83 -26.56 9.98
CA SER A 523 -6.49 -26.01 10.20
C SER A 523 -6.53 -25.05 11.38
N ARG A 524 -5.66 -25.25 12.37
CA ARG A 524 -5.49 -24.35 13.51
C ARG A 524 -4.08 -23.81 13.55
N ALA A 525 -3.95 -22.53 13.81
CA ALA A 525 -2.64 -21.90 14.02
C ALA A 525 -2.63 -21.13 15.34
N ARG A 526 -1.49 -21.23 16.05
CA ARG A 526 -1.21 -20.47 17.27
C ARG A 526 0.19 -19.90 17.15
N GLN A 527 0.37 -18.68 17.60
CA GLN A 527 1.68 -18.03 17.63
C GLN A 527 1.79 -17.19 18.90
N VAL A 528 2.99 -17.18 19.48
CA VAL A 528 3.39 -16.23 20.51
C VAL A 528 4.76 -15.70 20.10
N GLY A 529 4.91 -14.37 20.14
CA GLY A 529 6.14 -13.69 19.77
C GLY A 529 6.57 -12.67 20.82
N PHE A 530 7.87 -12.61 21.09
CA PHE A 530 8.51 -11.62 21.95
C PHE A 530 9.43 -10.80 21.07
N TYR A 531 9.33 -9.49 21.10
CA TYR A 531 10.17 -8.61 20.29
C TYR A 531 10.63 -7.38 21.04
N ALA A 532 11.84 -6.93 20.67
CA ALA A 532 12.41 -5.69 21.16
C ALA A 532 13.09 -4.95 20.01
N GLN A 533 13.02 -3.63 20.05
CA GLN A 533 13.64 -2.75 19.08
C GLN A 533 14.10 -1.46 19.75
N ASP A 534 15.23 -0.94 19.30
CA ASP A 534 15.70 0.40 19.63
C ASP A 534 16.01 1.18 18.34
N GLN A 535 15.39 2.34 18.21
CA GLN A 535 15.75 3.33 17.21
C GLN A 535 16.57 4.43 17.92
N ILE A 536 17.84 4.48 17.60
CA ILE A 536 18.82 5.39 18.19
C ILE A 536 19.06 6.54 17.23
N LYS A 537 18.80 7.76 17.65
CA LYS A 537 19.15 8.96 16.91
C LYS A 537 20.32 9.63 17.59
N PHE A 538 21.44 9.72 16.88
CA PHE A 538 22.66 10.35 17.39
C PHE A 538 22.87 11.67 16.68
N ASP A 539 23.04 12.72 17.47
CA ASP A 539 23.31 14.08 17.02
C ASP A 539 22.28 14.63 16.01
N GLY A 540 21.03 14.15 16.11
CA GLY A 540 19.95 14.52 15.20
C GLY A 540 20.12 14.04 13.75
N ARG A 541 21.23 13.38 13.39
CA ARG A 541 21.60 13.05 12.00
C ARG A 541 21.77 11.56 11.72
N TRP A 542 22.38 10.81 12.62
CA TRP A 542 22.55 9.36 12.46
C TRP A 542 21.39 8.61 13.09
N ILE A 543 20.83 7.66 12.37
CA ILE A 543 19.77 6.78 12.88
C ILE A 543 20.25 5.35 12.78
N GLY A 544 20.38 4.69 13.94
CA GLY A 544 20.56 3.25 14.05
C GLY A 544 19.25 2.60 14.45
N LEU A 545 18.86 1.53 13.79
CA LEU A 545 17.66 0.75 14.10
C LEU A 545 18.07 -0.70 14.32
N PHE A 546 17.91 -1.20 15.52
CA PHE A 546 18.26 -2.56 15.89
C PHE A 546 17.10 -3.25 16.58
N GLY A 547 16.91 -4.52 16.29
CA GLY A 547 15.86 -5.28 16.92
C GLY A 547 15.96 -6.78 16.68
N GLY A 548 15.22 -7.51 17.47
CA GLY A 548 15.10 -8.96 17.37
C GLY A 548 13.76 -9.45 17.88
N ARG A 549 13.31 -10.54 17.31
CA ARG A 549 12.07 -11.21 17.69
C ARG A 549 12.27 -12.72 17.75
N TYR A 550 11.71 -13.32 18.80
CA TYR A 550 11.62 -14.77 18.94
C TYR A 550 10.17 -15.21 18.91
N ASP A 551 9.86 -16.13 18.01
CA ASP A 551 8.53 -16.69 17.80
C ASP A 551 8.46 -18.17 18.15
N ARG A 552 7.34 -18.57 18.72
CA ARG A 552 6.87 -19.96 18.79
C ARG A 552 5.55 -20.04 18.03
N ALA A 553 5.50 -20.89 17.03
CA ALA A 553 4.32 -21.11 16.21
C ALA A 553 3.97 -22.61 16.21
N ARG A 554 2.66 -22.89 16.26
CA ARG A 554 2.12 -24.22 16.13
C ARG A 554 1.02 -24.21 15.08
N THR A 555 1.06 -25.16 14.16
CA THR A 555 -0.02 -25.49 13.23
C THR A 555 -0.51 -26.90 13.49
N GLU A 556 -1.81 -27.11 13.37
CA GLU A 556 -2.47 -28.39 13.51
C GLU A 556 -3.46 -28.56 12.37
N GLU A 557 -3.45 -29.70 11.69
CA GLU A 557 -4.37 -30.04 10.61
C GLU A 557 -5.09 -31.37 10.92
N ALA A 558 -6.42 -31.35 10.95
CA ALA A 558 -7.26 -32.53 11.13
C ALA A 558 -8.05 -32.78 9.83
N PRO A 559 -8.30 -34.06 9.45
CA PRO A 559 -8.10 -35.27 10.27
C PRO A 559 -6.67 -35.83 10.27
N ASP A 560 -5.76 -35.32 9.48
CA ASP A 560 -4.47 -35.98 9.16
C ASP A 560 -3.41 -35.88 10.27
N ASP A 561 -3.78 -35.44 11.50
CA ASP A 561 -2.91 -35.30 12.68
C ASP A 561 -1.58 -34.56 12.42
N GLY A 562 -1.58 -33.70 11.39
CA GLY A 562 -0.45 -32.88 10.99
C GLY A 562 -0.17 -31.79 12.01
N ARG A 563 0.48 -32.15 13.14
CA ARG A 563 0.95 -31.15 14.11
C ARG A 563 2.38 -30.74 13.81
N GLN A 564 2.63 -29.47 13.72
CA GLN A 564 3.95 -28.89 13.52
C GLN A 564 4.21 -27.78 14.53
N ASP A 565 5.29 -27.91 15.29
CA ASP A 565 5.83 -26.90 16.18
C ASP A 565 7.06 -26.25 15.50
N SER A 566 7.06 -24.94 15.42
CA SER A 566 8.14 -24.15 14.79
C SER A 566 8.59 -23.05 15.72
N HIS A 567 9.89 -22.73 15.69
CA HIS A 567 10.46 -21.58 16.37
C HIS A 567 11.43 -20.85 15.44
N ALA A 568 11.52 -19.55 15.59
CA ALA A 568 12.41 -18.74 14.78
C ALA A 568 12.88 -17.49 15.52
N PHE A 569 14.10 -17.08 15.19
CA PHE A 569 14.64 -15.78 15.58
C PHE A 569 14.80 -14.90 14.32
N SER A 570 14.21 -13.71 14.37
CA SER A 570 14.18 -12.75 13.27
C SER A 570 14.88 -11.46 13.68
N PRO A 571 16.18 -11.29 13.36
CA PRO A 571 16.91 -10.06 13.61
C PRO A 571 16.65 -9.00 12.55
N ARG A 572 16.91 -7.73 12.92
CA ARG A 572 16.89 -6.56 12.09
C ARG A 572 18.03 -5.61 12.47
N ALA A 573 18.65 -4.99 11.48
CA ALA A 573 19.58 -3.89 11.67
C ALA A 573 19.40 -2.86 10.55
N GLY A 574 19.48 -1.58 10.89
CA GLY A 574 19.40 -0.48 9.92
C GLY A 574 20.32 0.66 10.34
N LEU A 575 20.90 1.32 9.36
CA LEU A 575 21.69 2.54 9.55
C LEU A 575 21.30 3.56 8.50
N MET A 576 21.15 4.82 8.91
CA MET A 576 20.76 5.92 8.05
C MET A 576 21.47 7.20 8.48
N TYR A 577 21.70 8.09 7.53
CA TYR A 577 22.24 9.42 7.79
C TYR A 577 21.34 10.48 7.17
N LEU A 578 20.98 11.49 7.95
CA LEU A 578 20.12 12.60 7.54
C LEU A 578 20.99 13.81 7.15
N PHE A 579 20.92 14.20 5.88
CA PHE A 579 21.55 15.45 5.40
C PHE A 579 20.58 16.62 5.53
N ASP A 580 21.11 17.83 5.75
CA ASP A 580 20.30 19.06 5.88
C ASP A 580 19.55 19.43 4.58
N ASN A 581 19.96 18.92 3.43
CA ASN A 581 19.31 19.11 2.14
C ASN A 581 18.16 18.13 1.89
N GLY A 582 17.77 17.32 2.89
CA GLY A 582 16.68 16.36 2.79
C GLY A 582 17.05 15.00 2.18
N LEU A 583 18.32 14.74 1.89
CA LEU A 583 18.79 13.41 1.50
C LEU A 583 19.01 12.51 2.71
N ALA A 584 18.65 11.24 2.60
CA ALA A 584 18.83 10.24 3.66
C ALA A 584 19.20 8.87 3.08
N PRO A 585 20.50 8.60 2.83
CA PRO A 585 20.97 7.26 2.48
C PRO A 585 20.84 6.31 3.65
N TYR A 586 20.50 5.05 3.36
CA TYR A 586 20.36 4.01 4.37
C TYR A 586 20.80 2.64 3.87
N TYR A 587 21.11 1.80 4.83
CA TYR A 587 21.25 0.36 4.68
C TYR A 587 20.36 -0.35 5.67
N SER A 588 19.73 -1.47 5.26
CA SER A 588 19.00 -2.33 6.19
C SER A 588 19.22 -3.80 5.90
N PHE A 589 19.19 -4.57 6.97
CA PHE A 589 19.21 -6.02 7.01
C PHE A 589 17.99 -6.51 7.77
N THR A 590 17.21 -7.43 7.14
CA THR A 590 16.00 -7.99 7.76
C THR A 590 15.88 -9.48 7.44
N LYS A 591 15.24 -10.23 8.37
CA LYS A 591 14.87 -11.63 8.17
C LYS A 591 13.39 -11.85 8.35
N SER A 592 12.86 -12.87 7.67
CA SER A 592 11.51 -13.40 7.89
C SER A 592 11.52 -14.92 7.97
N PHE A 593 10.45 -15.45 8.55
CA PHE A 593 10.19 -16.87 8.53
C PHE A 593 8.71 -17.12 8.29
N GLN A 594 8.42 -18.30 7.73
CA GLN A 594 7.08 -18.79 7.50
C GLN A 594 7.06 -20.30 7.77
N PRO A 595 6.23 -20.78 8.71
CA PRO A 595 6.04 -22.21 8.90
C PRO A 595 5.60 -22.88 7.60
N THR A 596 6.10 -24.08 7.38
CA THR A 596 5.83 -24.89 6.19
C THR A 596 5.27 -26.21 6.64
N SER A 597 4.00 -26.49 6.35
CA SER A 597 3.35 -27.75 6.69
C SER A 597 3.88 -28.92 5.85
N GLY A 598 3.81 -30.13 6.38
CA GLY A 598 4.21 -31.35 5.73
C GLY A 598 5.52 -31.95 6.26
N MET A 599 5.90 -33.09 5.67
CA MET A 599 7.08 -33.87 6.02
C MET A 599 7.71 -34.49 4.78
N ASP A 600 8.99 -34.84 4.87
CA ASP A 600 9.68 -35.58 3.83
C ASP A 600 9.30 -37.08 3.83
N PHE A 601 9.84 -37.87 2.90
CA PHE A 601 9.62 -39.33 2.81
C PHE A 601 10.01 -40.07 4.09
N GLY A 602 11.03 -39.59 4.81
CA GLY A 602 11.48 -40.15 6.09
C GLY A 602 10.62 -39.76 7.28
N GLY A 603 9.53 -38.98 7.08
CA GLY A 603 8.66 -38.51 8.16
C GLY A 603 9.22 -37.32 8.93
N THR A 604 10.29 -36.67 8.44
CA THR A 604 10.86 -35.49 9.10
C THR A 604 10.02 -34.24 8.77
N PRO A 605 9.46 -33.50 9.76
CA PRO A 605 8.71 -32.32 9.53
C PRO A 605 9.54 -31.21 8.85
N PHE A 606 8.94 -30.47 7.92
CA PHE A 606 9.61 -29.40 7.24
C PHE A 606 9.97 -28.26 8.19
N LYS A 607 11.15 -27.69 7.97
CA LYS A 607 11.61 -26.46 8.65
C LYS A 607 10.86 -25.25 8.11
N PRO A 608 10.73 -24.15 8.88
CA PRO A 608 10.20 -22.92 8.33
C PRO A 608 10.98 -22.46 7.09
N THR A 609 10.28 -22.02 6.08
CA THR A 609 10.86 -21.24 4.97
C THR A 609 11.35 -19.91 5.53
N THR A 610 12.56 -19.50 5.16
CA THR A 610 13.20 -18.27 5.67
C THR A 610 13.50 -17.29 4.55
N GLY A 611 13.36 -15.99 4.82
CA GLY A 611 13.76 -14.92 3.92
C GLY A 611 14.86 -14.06 4.57
N THR A 612 15.84 -13.66 3.79
CA THR A 612 16.90 -12.73 4.22
C THR A 612 17.03 -11.64 3.18
N GLN A 613 17.04 -10.37 3.61
CA GLN A 613 17.19 -9.21 2.74
C GLN A 613 18.35 -8.33 3.17
N HIS A 614 19.07 -7.84 2.18
CA HIS A 614 19.94 -6.68 2.23
C HIS A 614 19.34 -5.59 1.34
N GLU A 615 19.20 -4.38 1.87
CA GLU A 615 18.66 -3.23 1.14
C GLU A 615 19.55 -2.02 1.34
N ILE A 616 19.92 -1.37 0.24
CA ILE A 616 20.55 -0.05 0.25
C ILE A 616 19.57 0.91 -0.41
N GLY A 617 19.32 2.04 0.21
CA GLY A 617 18.41 3.02 -0.35
C GLY A 617 18.79 4.45 -0.08
N LEU A 618 18.07 5.32 -0.75
CA LEU A 618 18.16 6.77 -0.61
C LEU A 618 16.73 7.31 -0.51
N LYS A 619 16.44 8.02 0.58
CA LYS A 619 15.22 8.81 0.70
C LYS A 619 15.55 10.27 0.47
N TYR A 620 14.59 10.98 -0.13
CA TYR A 620 14.76 12.39 -0.41
C TYR A 620 13.44 13.14 -0.15
N GLU A 621 13.49 14.06 0.79
CA GLU A 621 12.43 15.03 1.08
C GLU A 621 13.00 16.43 0.89
N PRO A 622 12.83 17.03 -0.31
CA PRO A 622 13.42 18.33 -0.61
C PRO A 622 12.84 19.42 0.30
N PRO A 623 13.69 20.28 0.88
CA PRO A 623 13.21 21.42 1.66
C PRO A 623 12.31 22.35 0.83
N GLY A 624 11.17 22.75 1.39
CA GLY A 624 10.25 23.69 0.74
C GLY A 624 9.35 23.10 -0.34
N VAL A 625 9.46 21.81 -0.64
CA VAL A 625 8.55 21.11 -1.57
C VAL A 625 7.91 19.94 -0.82
N ASP A 626 6.60 19.82 -0.94
CA ASP A 626 5.90 18.66 -0.38
C ASP A 626 6.12 17.43 -1.27
N ALA A 627 7.21 16.72 -1.02
CA ALA A 627 7.61 15.55 -1.80
C ALA A 627 8.28 14.50 -0.92
N ALA A 628 8.13 13.23 -1.32
CA ALA A 628 8.82 12.09 -0.75
C ALA A 628 9.24 11.16 -1.89
N ILE A 629 10.54 10.95 -2.03
CA ILE A 629 11.13 10.11 -3.08
C ILE A 629 11.99 9.04 -2.40
N THR A 630 11.85 7.79 -2.82
CA THR A 630 12.64 6.66 -2.32
C THR A 630 13.23 5.88 -3.49
N LEU A 631 14.52 5.70 -3.48
CA LEU A 631 15.26 4.75 -4.31
C LEU A 631 15.73 3.60 -3.43
N ALA A 632 15.46 2.36 -3.80
CA ALA A 632 15.92 1.17 -3.09
C ALA A 632 16.51 0.14 -4.04
N LEU A 633 17.65 -0.43 -3.65
CA LEU A 633 18.29 -1.58 -4.26
C LEU A 633 18.21 -2.73 -3.26
N TYR A 634 17.69 -3.88 -3.65
CA TYR A 634 17.50 -5.01 -2.75
C TYR A 634 18.05 -6.32 -3.31
N ASP A 635 18.42 -7.19 -2.38
CA ASP A 635 18.79 -8.59 -2.61
C ASP A 635 18.09 -9.45 -1.55
N ILE A 636 17.12 -10.26 -1.97
CA ILE A 636 16.31 -11.12 -1.10
C ILE A 636 16.56 -12.57 -1.48
N THR A 637 16.88 -13.40 -0.50
CA THR A 637 17.01 -14.86 -0.68
C THR A 637 15.98 -15.56 0.20
N GLN A 638 15.13 -16.39 -0.41
CA GLN A 638 14.22 -17.30 0.25
C GLN A 638 14.80 -18.72 0.22
N ARG A 639 14.89 -19.38 1.37
CA ARG A 639 15.44 -20.73 1.54
C ARG A 639 14.42 -21.67 2.18
N ASN A 640 14.74 -22.97 2.12
CA ASN A 640 13.88 -24.06 2.59
C ASN A 640 12.54 -24.08 1.82
N VAL A 641 12.56 -23.77 0.53
CA VAL A 641 11.39 -23.89 -0.33
C VAL A 641 11.16 -25.36 -0.63
N VAL A 642 9.92 -25.81 -0.51
CA VAL A 642 9.54 -27.20 -0.80
C VAL A 642 9.58 -27.47 -2.30
N THR A 643 10.25 -28.52 -2.68
CA THR A 643 10.37 -29.03 -4.06
C THR A 643 10.03 -30.52 -4.10
N SER A 644 9.83 -31.10 -5.29
CA SER A 644 9.53 -32.54 -5.43
C SER A 644 10.72 -33.39 -5.00
N ASP A 645 10.47 -34.53 -4.35
CA ASP A 645 11.47 -35.53 -4.09
C ASP A 645 11.57 -36.47 -5.31
N LEU A 646 12.67 -36.34 -6.09
CA LEU A 646 12.88 -37.15 -7.29
C LEU A 646 13.18 -38.63 -6.97
N ALA A 647 13.70 -38.92 -5.77
CA ALA A 647 14.00 -40.29 -5.33
C ALA A 647 12.75 -41.00 -4.82
N ASN A 648 11.77 -40.26 -4.31
CA ASN A 648 10.53 -40.76 -3.77
C ASN A 648 9.33 -40.02 -4.38
N PRO A 649 8.86 -40.43 -5.57
CA PRO A 649 7.74 -39.79 -6.26
C PRO A 649 6.49 -39.65 -5.38
N GLY A 650 5.89 -38.50 -5.38
CA GLY A 650 4.75 -38.17 -4.52
C GLY A 650 5.11 -37.48 -3.19
N PHE A 651 6.39 -37.50 -2.82
CA PHE A 651 6.91 -36.79 -1.66
C PHE A 651 7.61 -35.48 -2.04
N SER A 652 8.01 -34.71 -1.04
CA SER A 652 8.68 -33.44 -1.21
C SER A 652 9.89 -33.31 -0.29
N VAL A 653 10.85 -32.49 -0.69
CA VAL A 653 12.05 -32.13 0.09
C VAL A 653 12.21 -30.61 0.17
N GLN A 654 12.95 -30.10 1.16
CA GLN A 654 13.20 -28.66 1.34
C GLN A 654 14.57 -28.23 0.85
N THR A 655 14.84 -28.39 -0.42
CA THR A 655 16.11 -28.01 -1.06
C THR A 655 16.01 -26.71 -1.86
N GLY A 656 14.79 -26.20 -2.08
CA GLY A 656 14.53 -25.06 -2.96
C GLY A 656 15.04 -23.73 -2.40
N GLU A 657 15.53 -22.90 -3.32
CA GLU A 657 15.94 -21.52 -3.05
C GLU A 657 15.45 -20.60 -4.17
N VAL A 658 14.88 -19.45 -3.80
CA VAL A 658 14.51 -18.39 -4.74
C VAL A 658 15.23 -17.11 -4.33
N ARG A 659 15.87 -16.45 -5.29
CA ARG A 659 16.56 -15.17 -5.08
C ARG A 659 15.95 -14.09 -5.95
N SER A 660 15.66 -12.94 -5.35
CA SER A 660 15.17 -11.76 -6.05
C SER A 660 16.05 -10.55 -5.78
N ARG A 661 16.53 -9.94 -6.87
CA ARG A 661 17.32 -8.70 -6.86
C ARG A 661 16.60 -7.65 -7.67
N GLY A 662 16.66 -6.41 -7.23
CA GLY A 662 15.99 -5.37 -7.99
C GLY A 662 16.30 -3.96 -7.55
N ALA A 663 15.70 -3.04 -8.29
CA ALA A 663 15.71 -1.62 -8.03
C ALA A 663 14.29 -1.07 -8.06
N GLU A 664 13.97 -0.22 -7.12
CA GLU A 664 12.69 0.47 -7.03
C GLU A 664 12.92 1.96 -6.87
N LEU A 665 12.23 2.76 -7.67
CA LEU A 665 12.11 4.20 -7.50
C LEU A 665 10.64 4.53 -7.31
N GLU A 666 10.30 5.20 -6.24
CA GLU A 666 8.94 5.64 -5.94
C GLU A 666 8.99 7.10 -5.48
N GLY A 667 8.11 7.92 -6.03
CA GLY A 667 8.01 9.34 -5.69
C GLY A 667 6.57 9.79 -5.63
N ARG A 668 6.27 10.61 -4.64
CA ARG A 668 5.05 11.41 -4.53
C ARG A 668 5.45 12.84 -4.27
N ALA A 669 4.82 13.76 -4.98
CA ALA A 669 5.14 15.17 -4.85
C ALA A 669 3.92 16.04 -5.16
N SER A 670 3.71 17.07 -4.35
CA SER A 670 2.91 18.25 -4.70
C SER A 670 3.89 19.33 -5.14
N LEU A 671 4.20 19.36 -6.45
CA LEU A 671 5.25 20.22 -7.02
C LEU A 671 4.90 21.71 -6.89
N ASN A 672 3.63 22.03 -6.90
CA ASN A 672 3.08 23.33 -6.61
C ASN A 672 1.61 23.17 -6.19
N HIS A 673 0.90 24.29 -5.92
CA HIS A 673 -0.52 24.24 -5.51
C HIS A 673 -1.45 23.54 -6.52
N ASN A 674 -1.00 23.37 -7.76
CA ASN A 674 -1.81 22.87 -8.85
C ASN A 674 -1.43 21.48 -9.35
N LEU A 675 -0.25 20.96 -9.05
CA LEU A 675 0.25 19.72 -9.65
C LEU A 675 0.72 18.71 -8.61
N ASP A 676 -0.02 17.63 -8.50
CA ASP A 676 0.34 16.46 -7.73
C ASP A 676 0.85 15.34 -8.66
N VAL A 677 1.91 14.65 -8.26
CA VAL A 677 2.59 13.61 -9.04
C VAL A 677 2.76 12.35 -8.20
N VAL A 678 2.42 11.19 -8.75
CA VAL A 678 2.79 9.87 -8.23
C VAL A 678 3.53 9.13 -9.33
N ALA A 679 4.76 8.71 -9.05
CA ALA A 679 5.61 7.99 -10.00
C ALA A 679 6.20 6.75 -9.34
N ALA A 680 6.22 5.64 -10.06
CA ALA A 680 6.86 4.41 -9.61
C ALA A 680 7.56 3.72 -10.77
N PHE A 681 8.76 3.18 -10.49
CA PHE A 681 9.53 2.37 -11.41
C PHE A 681 10.14 1.18 -10.66
N THR A 682 10.10 0.01 -11.27
CA THR A 682 10.58 -1.23 -10.67
C THR A 682 11.33 -2.06 -11.70
N LEU A 683 12.48 -2.55 -11.31
CA LEU A 683 13.22 -3.62 -12.00
C LEU A 683 13.32 -4.80 -11.05
N THR A 684 12.89 -5.99 -11.48
CA THR A 684 12.92 -7.21 -10.67
C THR A 684 13.58 -8.36 -11.44
N ASN A 685 14.59 -8.95 -10.84
CA ASN A 685 15.22 -10.18 -11.32
C ASN A 685 15.07 -11.27 -10.25
N ALA A 686 13.89 -11.88 -10.22
CA ALA A 686 13.62 -13.05 -9.40
C ALA A 686 13.93 -14.33 -10.16
N ARG A 687 14.62 -15.29 -9.52
CA ARG A 687 15.01 -16.58 -10.08
C ARG A 687 14.93 -17.69 -9.04
N THR A 688 14.48 -18.87 -9.46
CA THR A 688 14.70 -20.10 -8.74
C THR A 688 16.19 -20.44 -8.85
N THR A 689 16.92 -20.46 -7.73
CA THR A 689 18.36 -20.72 -7.72
C THR A 689 18.71 -22.14 -7.35
N LYS A 690 17.77 -22.84 -6.66
CA LYS A 690 17.84 -24.26 -6.37
C LYS A 690 16.47 -24.88 -6.49
N SER A 691 16.38 -26.03 -7.14
CA SER A 691 15.16 -26.81 -7.29
C SER A 691 15.49 -28.25 -7.70
N THR A 692 14.66 -29.19 -7.35
CA THR A 692 14.70 -30.55 -7.87
C THR A 692 13.78 -30.75 -9.07
N ARG A 693 13.02 -29.72 -9.48
CA ARG A 693 12.05 -29.81 -10.59
C ARG A 693 12.66 -29.53 -11.96
N GLY A 694 13.95 -29.19 -12.05
CA GLY A 694 14.59 -28.78 -13.28
C GLY A 694 14.25 -27.35 -13.75
N ASP A 695 13.67 -26.55 -12.88
CA ASP A 695 13.29 -25.15 -13.15
C ASP A 695 14.30 -24.14 -12.57
N GLU A 696 15.53 -24.57 -12.31
CA GLU A 696 16.61 -23.66 -11.92
C GLU A 696 16.88 -22.64 -13.02
N GLY A 697 17.06 -21.38 -12.62
CA GLY A 697 17.17 -20.25 -13.52
C GLY A 697 15.82 -19.69 -14.00
N ALA A 698 14.71 -20.44 -13.83
CA ALA A 698 13.39 -19.97 -14.20
C ALA A 698 12.94 -18.76 -13.33
N ARG A 699 12.08 -17.97 -13.91
CA ARG A 699 11.43 -16.84 -13.23
C ARG A 699 10.14 -17.33 -12.56
N PRO A 700 9.85 -16.93 -11.32
CA PRO A 700 8.53 -17.21 -10.74
C PRO A 700 7.41 -16.64 -11.62
N ALA A 701 6.29 -17.38 -11.68
CA ALA A 701 5.13 -16.96 -12.47
C ALA A 701 4.58 -15.60 -12.03
N SER A 702 4.02 -14.84 -12.98
CA SER A 702 3.40 -13.53 -12.75
C SER A 702 4.35 -12.46 -12.17
N VAL A 703 5.67 -12.62 -12.38
CA VAL A 703 6.67 -11.63 -11.95
C VAL A 703 7.26 -10.91 -13.17
N PRO A 704 6.85 -9.68 -13.45
CA PRO A 704 7.40 -8.89 -14.56
C PRO A 704 8.84 -8.44 -14.27
N ARG A 705 9.64 -8.30 -15.35
CA ARG A 705 11.01 -7.77 -15.25
C ARG A 705 11.04 -6.30 -14.89
N SER A 706 10.08 -5.56 -15.37
CA SER A 706 10.00 -4.11 -15.18
C SER A 706 8.56 -3.67 -15.09
N MET A 707 8.31 -2.68 -14.26
CA MET A 707 7.05 -1.97 -14.18
C MET A 707 7.34 -0.48 -14.09
N ALA A 708 6.46 0.34 -14.65
CA ALA A 708 6.51 1.78 -14.52
C ALA A 708 5.08 2.34 -14.43
N SER A 709 4.89 3.33 -13.59
CA SER A 709 3.63 4.05 -13.53
C SER A 709 3.87 5.52 -13.24
N LEU A 710 2.98 6.36 -13.79
CA LEU A 710 2.97 7.79 -13.57
C LEU A 710 1.51 8.24 -13.51
N TRP A 711 1.16 8.98 -12.47
CA TRP A 711 -0.11 9.69 -12.33
C TRP A 711 0.18 11.16 -12.11
N LEU A 712 -0.44 12.00 -12.93
CA LEU A 712 -0.40 13.45 -12.85
C LEU A 712 -1.80 13.95 -12.55
N ASP A 713 -1.94 14.81 -11.57
CA ASP A 713 -3.18 15.42 -11.15
C ASP A 713 -3.02 16.95 -11.13
N TYR A 714 -3.71 17.61 -12.04
CA TYR A 714 -3.54 19.04 -12.27
C TYR A 714 -4.82 19.82 -11.99
N LYS A 715 -4.76 20.79 -11.09
CA LYS A 715 -5.82 21.75 -10.79
C LYS A 715 -5.69 22.95 -11.74
N LEU A 716 -6.71 23.19 -12.55
CA LEU A 716 -6.67 24.26 -13.55
C LEU A 716 -6.83 25.63 -12.89
N ALA A 717 -5.77 26.43 -12.86
CA ALA A 717 -5.81 27.79 -12.28
C ALA A 717 -6.81 28.71 -12.97
N ALA A 718 -7.00 28.54 -14.30
CA ALA A 718 -7.94 29.33 -15.09
C ALA A 718 -9.43 28.99 -14.83
N LEU A 719 -9.72 27.82 -14.24
CA LEU A 719 -11.07 27.37 -13.92
C LEU A 719 -11.08 26.80 -12.50
N PRO A 720 -11.26 27.66 -11.48
CA PRO A 720 -11.27 27.24 -10.08
C PRO A 720 -12.26 26.11 -9.83
N GLY A 721 -11.81 25.09 -9.13
CA GLY A 721 -12.60 23.87 -8.86
C GLY A 721 -12.44 22.77 -9.89
N LEU A 722 -11.90 23.04 -11.08
CA LEU A 722 -11.67 22.02 -12.11
C LEU A 722 -10.27 21.42 -11.96
N SER A 723 -10.21 20.08 -11.91
CA SER A 723 -8.95 19.31 -11.95
C SER A 723 -9.02 18.25 -13.04
N THR A 724 -7.89 18.00 -13.68
CA THR A 724 -7.74 16.92 -14.67
C THR A 724 -6.58 16.04 -14.25
N ALA A 725 -6.71 14.72 -14.49
CA ALA A 725 -5.62 13.80 -14.21
C ALA A 725 -5.40 12.84 -15.36
N ALA A 726 -4.15 12.41 -15.51
CA ALA A 726 -3.74 11.40 -16.48
C ALA A 726 -2.83 10.38 -15.80
N GLY A 727 -3.04 9.11 -16.11
CA GLY A 727 -2.26 8.00 -15.61
C GLY A 727 -1.73 7.11 -16.73
N VAL A 728 -0.52 6.60 -16.58
CA VAL A 728 0.05 5.57 -17.43
C VAL A 728 0.63 4.47 -16.57
N ARG A 729 0.34 3.21 -16.93
CA ARG A 729 0.87 2.02 -16.26
C ARG A 729 1.45 1.07 -17.32
N TYR A 730 2.73 0.77 -17.16
CA TYR A 730 3.46 -0.20 -17.97
C TYR A 730 3.82 -1.41 -17.12
N VAL A 731 3.55 -2.59 -17.64
CA VAL A 731 3.96 -3.88 -17.07
C VAL A 731 4.75 -4.63 -18.15
N GLY A 732 5.98 -4.99 -17.81
CA GLY A 732 6.87 -5.74 -18.68
C GLY A 732 6.44 -7.19 -18.87
N ARG A 733 7.18 -7.92 -19.71
CA ARG A 733 6.93 -9.34 -19.95
C ARG A 733 7.00 -10.15 -18.66
N GLN A 734 6.11 -11.11 -18.54
CA GLN A 734 6.06 -12.10 -17.46
C GLN A 734 6.30 -13.50 -18.07
N GLU A 735 6.73 -14.42 -17.25
CA GLU A 735 6.87 -15.82 -17.61
C GLU A 735 5.91 -16.66 -16.76
N SER A 736 5.33 -17.71 -17.32
CA SER A 736 4.47 -18.65 -16.60
C SER A 736 4.52 -20.01 -17.29
N ASP A 737 5.07 -21.00 -16.62
CA ASP A 737 5.15 -22.40 -17.07
C ASP A 737 5.55 -22.54 -18.55
N GLY A 738 6.64 -21.88 -18.96
CA GLY A 738 7.18 -21.93 -20.31
C GLY A 738 6.51 -21.02 -21.33
N VAL A 739 5.44 -20.28 -20.97
CA VAL A 739 4.83 -19.29 -21.86
C VAL A 739 5.18 -17.86 -21.45
N THR A 740 5.30 -16.98 -22.44
CA THR A 740 5.56 -15.56 -22.19
C THR A 740 4.26 -14.76 -22.28
N VAL A 741 3.92 -14.07 -21.20
CA VAL A 741 2.86 -13.05 -21.20
C VAL A 741 3.44 -11.73 -21.73
N PRO A 742 2.93 -11.18 -22.83
CA PRO A 742 3.44 -9.96 -23.42
C PRO A 742 3.34 -8.74 -22.47
N SER A 743 4.23 -7.78 -22.65
CA SER A 743 4.12 -6.49 -21.97
C SER A 743 2.90 -5.70 -22.43
N TYR A 744 2.41 -4.85 -21.54
CA TYR A 744 1.30 -3.95 -21.87
C TYR A 744 1.48 -2.57 -21.23
N THR A 745 0.80 -1.59 -21.87
CA THR A 745 0.67 -0.23 -21.33
C THR A 745 -0.81 0.12 -21.30
N VAL A 746 -1.28 0.66 -20.20
CA VAL A 746 -2.66 1.11 -20.00
C VAL A 746 -2.64 2.58 -19.63
N LEU A 747 -3.59 3.34 -20.22
CA LEU A 747 -3.78 4.76 -19.94
C LEU A 747 -5.06 4.96 -19.12
N ASP A 748 -4.98 5.80 -18.12
CA ASP A 748 -6.11 6.20 -17.27
C ASP A 748 -6.28 7.72 -17.33
N ALA A 749 -7.49 8.23 -17.13
CA ALA A 749 -7.76 9.67 -17.09
C ALA A 749 -8.85 9.99 -16.07
N ALA A 750 -8.82 11.20 -15.52
CA ALA A 750 -9.88 11.70 -14.66
C ALA A 750 -10.14 13.19 -14.90
N LEU A 751 -11.39 13.59 -14.73
CA LEU A 751 -11.82 14.98 -14.69
C LEU A 751 -12.65 15.15 -13.41
N ARG A 752 -12.33 16.16 -12.60
CA ARG A 752 -13.06 16.45 -11.36
C ARG A 752 -13.43 17.92 -11.33
N TYR A 753 -14.66 18.19 -10.90
CA TYR A 753 -15.15 19.54 -10.73
C TYR A 753 -15.78 19.72 -9.35
N ARG A 754 -15.23 20.63 -8.58
CA ARG A 754 -15.73 20.98 -7.25
C ARG A 754 -16.58 22.25 -7.34
N LEU A 755 -17.81 22.14 -6.91
CA LEU A 755 -18.78 23.22 -6.85
C LEU A 755 -19.34 23.31 -5.43
N GLN A 756 -18.90 24.31 -4.66
CA GLN A 756 -19.29 24.43 -3.24
C GLN A 756 -19.00 23.11 -2.47
N ASN A 757 -20.03 22.50 -1.93
CA ASN A 757 -19.97 21.27 -1.16
C ASN A 757 -20.00 20.00 -2.02
N TRP A 758 -20.19 20.14 -3.34
CA TRP A 758 -20.25 19.03 -4.28
C TRP A 758 -18.93 18.84 -5.02
N GLU A 759 -18.58 17.57 -5.22
CA GLU A 759 -17.52 17.18 -6.15
C GLU A 759 -18.08 16.18 -7.16
N PHE A 760 -17.94 16.48 -8.43
CA PHE A 760 -18.29 15.61 -9.54
C PHE A 760 -17.01 15.09 -10.17
N ALA A 761 -16.92 13.78 -10.41
CA ALA A 761 -15.76 13.18 -11.04
C ALA A 761 -16.17 12.24 -12.19
N LEU A 762 -15.41 12.31 -13.27
CA LEU A 762 -15.43 11.35 -14.37
C LEU A 762 -14.08 10.65 -14.38
N ASN A 763 -14.02 9.36 -14.07
CA ASN A 763 -12.81 8.56 -14.15
C ASN A 763 -12.93 7.57 -15.30
N VAL A 764 -11.88 7.44 -16.11
CA VAL A 764 -11.79 6.49 -17.22
C VAL A 764 -10.54 5.65 -17.03
N LYS A 765 -10.70 4.37 -16.73
CA LYS A 765 -9.61 3.39 -16.67
C LYS A 765 -9.48 2.68 -18.01
N ASN A 766 -8.27 2.31 -18.42
CA ASN A 766 -7.99 1.76 -19.74
C ASN A 766 -8.63 2.60 -20.87
N LEU A 767 -8.28 3.87 -20.93
CA LEU A 767 -8.86 4.88 -21.84
C LEU A 767 -8.90 4.42 -23.30
N THR A 768 -7.86 3.73 -23.75
CA THR A 768 -7.72 3.23 -25.13
C THR A 768 -8.42 1.89 -25.38
N ASN A 769 -9.08 1.32 -24.37
CA ASN A 769 -9.67 -0.02 -24.41
C ASN A 769 -8.69 -1.11 -24.86
N LYS A 770 -7.44 -1.00 -24.38
CA LYS A 770 -6.38 -1.97 -24.71
C LYS A 770 -6.80 -3.37 -24.30
N ARG A 771 -6.72 -4.34 -25.22
CA ARG A 771 -6.84 -5.77 -24.94
C ARG A 771 -5.48 -6.29 -24.55
N TYR A 772 -5.36 -6.92 -23.37
CA TYR A 772 -4.10 -7.47 -22.86
C TYR A 772 -4.39 -8.64 -21.92
N ILE A 773 -3.41 -9.52 -21.73
CA ILE A 773 -3.43 -10.52 -20.67
C ILE A 773 -2.71 -9.91 -19.48
N ALA A 774 -3.40 -9.80 -18.36
CA ALA A 774 -2.87 -9.21 -17.14
C ALA A 774 -1.93 -10.17 -16.39
N ALA A 775 -2.33 -11.45 -16.30
CA ALA A 775 -1.54 -12.52 -15.71
C ALA A 775 -1.97 -13.89 -16.26
N CYS A 776 -1.11 -14.89 -16.15
CA CYS A 776 -1.42 -16.26 -16.57
C CYS A 776 -0.72 -17.27 -15.64
N PRO A 777 -1.01 -17.28 -14.31
CA PRO A 777 -0.32 -18.17 -13.36
C PRO A 777 -0.66 -19.65 -13.61
N TYR A 778 -1.93 -19.98 -13.79
CA TYR A 778 -2.46 -21.29 -14.17
C TYR A 778 -3.35 -21.15 -15.39
N ALA A 779 -4.40 -20.36 -15.28
CA ALA A 779 -5.24 -19.90 -16.37
C ALA A 779 -4.87 -18.48 -16.75
N CYS A 780 -5.20 -18.06 -17.97
CA CYS A 780 -4.93 -16.70 -18.44
C CYS A 780 -6.11 -15.75 -18.15
N TYR A 781 -5.80 -14.59 -17.60
CA TYR A 781 -6.77 -13.55 -17.27
C TYR A 781 -6.57 -12.34 -18.14
N TYR A 782 -7.62 -11.91 -18.81
CA TYR A 782 -7.62 -10.63 -19.51
C TYR A 782 -7.66 -9.48 -18.50
N GLY A 783 -6.94 -8.41 -18.79
CA GLY A 783 -7.13 -7.15 -18.07
C GLY A 783 -8.46 -6.48 -18.44
N ASP A 784 -8.93 -5.60 -17.54
CA ASP A 784 -10.22 -4.93 -17.67
C ASP A 784 -10.34 -4.16 -18.98
N GLU A 785 -11.54 -4.16 -19.54
CA GLU A 785 -11.96 -3.26 -20.60
C GLU A 785 -11.93 -1.82 -20.11
N ARG A 786 -12.13 -0.86 -21.02
CA ARG A 786 -12.33 0.53 -20.62
C ARG A 786 -13.50 0.61 -19.64
N ASN A 787 -13.23 1.16 -18.47
CA ASN A 787 -14.20 1.40 -17.41
C ASN A 787 -14.40 2.90 -17.24
N VAL A 788 -15.62 3.36 -17.37
CA VAL A 788 -16.01 4.76 -17.19
C VAL A 788 -16.88 4.85 -15.96
N MET A 789 -16.51 5.73 -15.02
CA MET A 789 -17.18 5.91 -13.74
C MET A 789 -17.49 7.38 -13.51
N LEU A 790 -18.74 7.69 -13.28
CA LEU A 790 -19.23 8.99 -12.79
C LEU A 790 -19.42 8.92 -11.29
N THR A 791 -18.89 9.90 -10.58
CA THR A 791 -19.03 10.03 -9.12
C THR A 791 -19.60 11.39 -8.79
N ALA A 792 -20.59 11.44 -7.91
CA ALA A 792 -21.04 12.65 -7.25
C ALA A 792 -20.83 12.48 -5.74
N ARG A 793 -20.11 13.41 -5.13
CA ARG A 793 -19.83 13.43 -3.69
C ARG A 793 -20.29 14.76 -3.11
N VAL A 794 -20.92 14.72 -1.95
CA VAL A 794 -21.33 15.91 -1.21
C VAL A 794 -20.79 15.84 0.21
N ASN A 795 -20.30 16.99 0.70
CA ASN A 795 -19.86 17.20 2.08
C ASN A 795 -20.63 18.39 2.67
N TRP A 796 -21.12 18.29 3.94
CA TRP A 796 -21.90 19.37 4.59
C TRP A 796 -21.70 19.46 6.08
#